data_58d6723a06da9bd79d8269942d311262
#
_entry.id   58d6723a06da9bd79d8269942d311262
#
_cell.length_a   1.000
_cell.length_b   1.000
_cell.length_c   1.000
_cell.angle_alpha   90.00
_cell.angle_beta   90.00
_cell.angle_gamma   90.00
#
_symmetry.space_group_name_H-M   'P 1'
#
loop_
_entity.id
_entity.type
_entity.pdbx_description
1 polymer ?
#
loop_
_entity_poly.entity_id
_entity_poly.type
_entity_poly.pdbx_seq_one_letter_code
_entity_poly.pdbx_strand_id
1 'polypeptide(L)'
;MLTSNNFDSEIKNSKKLDNPSYFLNRELSWIRFNCRVLEEAHDLWHPLLERVKFMAICGSNLDEFFMTRVARLIKKNKVGSNEKSMDGMSFLEQIQATRKEIIPLIENLSNCLRNELVPALAKEEIYLETFRDLSKEEKENMRDFLITKIIPSIRVPKVGFDSVLIENLHITLFITGFHSQPNFCILLDIPTEKFGRLIPIPKSDSYSEKKSAKEYRFVLLEDLLANSLDIIFPTEKNLISYPFRLTRNGEIDILMNESADFLKTVQKSLSRRKMGFPTRLEFDKKTPNAIRQFIAKKLGLPDYLTYEFDGFLGLVDLWQLHKLDRPDLKDKSFQPCVPPLLTPKKNIFESIAKQDFVLYHPYDSFEVIVDLLRSAGIDTYVSEICITMYRMDHKSPIVEALIEAAKRGKKVTAIVELKAKFDEENNIVLVTKLRNGGVNAVYNFPSFKVHAKLCLIVRKEKNKITRYSHIGSGNYNAVTAKIYGDIGYLTCNSEVGVELEELFNIIINGLQEKETKHLLIAPKTLKNEILRRIDKEINFHHKTGNGYLAFKLNNLEEKEIIQALYKASIAGVKIDLNVRGLCCLKPGIKGISENISVISIVGRFLEHARIYYFRNETNGEVLVGSSDMMFRNLNERIEVLLSVPDPYLRQTILQNMLKIHLHDNVKARRLLSDGTYQRVPVKKGEEVINSQIWLIQNRGIWNERPK
;
A
#
# COMPACT_ATOMS: atom_id res chain seq x y z
N MET A 1 -10.91 38.42 -29.06
CA MET A 1 -11.29 37.50 -30.14
C MET A 1 -10.18 36.46 -30.29
N LEU A 2 -10.26 35.32 -29.64
CA LEU A 2 -9.44 34.16 -29.94
C LEU A 2 -9.98 33.58 -31.24
N THR A 3 -9.17 33.57 -32.26
CA THR A 3 -9.55 33.21 -33.62
C THR A 3 -9.94 31.72 -33.67
N SER A 4 -11.00 31.38 -34.41
CA SER A 4 -11.52 30.04 -34.66
C SER A 4 -10.44 29.00 -35.08
N ASN A 5 -9.35 29.44 -35.66
CA ASN A 5 -8.21 28.61 -36.08
C ASN A 5 -7.42 27.99 -34.88
N ASN A 6 -7.38 28.65 -33.71
CA ASN A 6 -6.71 28.06 -32.56
C ASN A 6 -7.55 26.93 -31.91
N PHE A 7 -8.87 27.10 -31.90
CA PHE A 7 -9.78 26.07 -31.33
C PHE A 7 -9.78 24.78 -32.16
N ASP A 8 -9.79 24.90 -33.50
CA ASP A 8 -9.72 23.73 -34.38
C ASP A 8 -8.35 23.02 -34.35
N SER A 9 -7.26 23.77 -34.15
CA SER A 9 -5.92 23.18 -33.99
C SER A 9 -5.76 22.48 -32.64
N GLU A 10 -6.33 23.00 -31.56
CA GLU A 10 -6.36 22.35 -30.23
C GLU A 10 -7.21 21.08 -30.24
N ILE A 11 -8.38 21.07 -30.90
CA ILE A 11 -9.22 19.87 -31.04
C ILE A 11 -8.52 18.81 -31.88
N LYS A 12 -7.83 19.18 -32.97
CA LYS A 12 -7.05 18.24 -33.78
C LYS A 12 -5.85 17.66 -33.01
N ASN A 13 -5.15 18.48 -32.21
CA ASN A 13 -4.04 18.02 -31.38
C ASN A 13 -4.50 17.17 -30.19
N SER A 14 -5.64 17.47 -29.55
CA SER A 14 -6.20 16.65 -28.48
C SER A 14 -6.62 15.25 -28.98
N LYS A 15 -7.29 15.16 -30.12
CA LYS A 15 -7.63 13.88 -30.77
C LYS A 15 -6.38 13.05 -31.16
N LYS A 16 -5.26 13.70 -31.47
CA LYS A 16 -3.99 13.02 -31.76
C LYS A 16 -3.39 12.35 -30.51
N LEU A 17 -3.59 12.91 -29.30
CA LEU A 17 -3.10 12.37 -28.03
C LEU A 17 -4.03 11.32 -27.39
N ASP A 18 -5.16 11.04 -28.01
CA ASP A 18 -6.12 9.99 -27.58
C ASP A 18 -5.75 8.58 -28.08
N ASN A 19 -4.68 8.45 -28.87
CA ASN A 19 -4.30 7.17 -29.43
C ASN A 19 -3.97 6.16 -28.31
N PRO A 20 -4.65 5.01 -28.24
CA PRO A 20 -4.40 3.98 -27.21
C PRO A 20 -2.94 3.49 -27.14
N SER A 21 -2.20 3.55 -28.25
CA SER A 21 -0.78 3.15 -28.29
C SER A 21 0.14 4.03 -27.44
N TYR A 22 -0.31 5.19 -27.01
CA TYR A 22 0.44 6.12 -26.16
C TYR A 22 0.30 5.82 -24.65
N PHE A 23 -0.54 4.87 -24.29
CA PHE A 23 -0.78 4.52 -22.90
C PHE A 23 -0.29 3.11 -22.59
N LEU A 24 0.12 2.90 -21.34
CA LEU A 24 0.40 1.57 -20.81
C LEU A 24 -0.84 1.04 -20.08
N ASN A 25 -1.07 -0.27 -20.20
CA ASN A 25 -2.15 -0.91 -19.47
C ASN A 25 -1.94 -0.79 -17.96
N ARG A 26 -2.97 -0.40 -17.25
CA ARG A 26 -2.98 -0.18 -15.80
C ARG A 26 -2.64 -1.45 -15.01
N GLU A 27 -3.23 -2.58 -15.37
CA GLU A 27 -3.06 -3.82 -14.63
C GLU A 27 -1.70 -4.46 -14.90
N LEU A 28 -1.23 -4.39 -16.15
CA LEU A 28 0.12 -4.85 -16.51
C LEU A 28 1.20 -3.99 -15.84
N SER A 29 1.02 -2.67 -15.80
CA SER A 29 1.91 -1.76 -15.09
C SER A 29 2.00 -2.10 -13.60
N TRP A 30 0.87 -2.50 -13.00
CA TRP A 30 0.85 -2.92 -11.60
C TRP A 30 1.61 -4.25 -11.38
N ILE A 31 1.47 -5.23 -12.27
CA ILE A 31 2.22 -6.49 -12.18
C ILE A 31 3.72 -6.20 -12.26
N ARG A 32 4.14 -5.35 -13.17
CA ARG A 32 5.55 -4.92 -13.29
C ARG A 32 6.06 -4.17 -12.06
N PHE A 33 5.18 -3.45 -11.34
CA PHE A 33 5.52 -2.95 -10.00
C PHE A 33 5.82 -4.13 -9.05
N ASN A 34 4.99 -5.17 -9.02
CA ASN A 34 5.21 -6.31 -8.15
C ASN A 34 6.47 -7.12 -8.54
N CYS A 35 6.85 -7.14 -9.83
CA CYS A 35 8.15 -7.68 -10.27
C CYS A 35 9.31 -6.90 -9.63
N ARG A 36 9.24 -5.57 -9.55
CA ARG A 36 10.28 -4.76 -8.87
C ARG A 36 10.34 -5.02 -7.36
N VAL A 37 9.22 -5.35 -6.73
CA VAL A 37 9.20 -5.80 -5.33
C VAL A 37 9.94 -7.14 -5.18
N LEU A 38 9.76 -8.08 -6.13
CA LEU A 38 10.50 -9.34 -6.16
C LEU A 38 12.00 -9.14 -6.39
N GLU A 39 12.41 -8.17 -7.23
CA GLU A 39 13.82 -7.83 -7.42
C GLU A 39 14.53 -7.49 -6.10
N GLU A 40 13.84 -6.90 -5.11
CA GLU A 40 14.42 -6.63 -3.80
C GLU A 40 14.66 -7.93 -2.99
N ALA A 41 13.92 -9.02 -3.26
CA ALA A 41 14.21 -10.33 -2.67
C ALA A 41 15.47 -10.98 -3.27
N HIS A 42 15.82 -10.67 -4.51
CA HIS A 42 17.07 -11.10 -5.16
C HIS A 42 18.27 -10.22 -4.76
N ASP A 43 18.04 -8.98 -4.32
CA ASP A 43 19.11 -8.00 -4.08
C ASP A 43 19.90 -8.34 -2.80
N LEU A 44 21.16 -8.73 -2.97
CA LEU A 44 22.07 -9.10 -1.88
C LEU A 44 22.49 -7.90 -0.98
N TRP A 45 22.16 -6.67 -1.34
CA TRP A 45 22.31 -5.52 -0.47
C TRP A 45 21.37 -5.55 0.74
N HIS A 46 20.25 -6.29 0.63
CA HIS A 46 19.36 -6.49 1.75
C HIS A 46 19.83 -7.63 2.65
N PRO A 47 19.74 -7.48 3.97
CA PRO A 47 19.88 -8.58 4.91
C PRO A 47 18.89 -9.72 4.60
N LEU A 48 19.24 -10.94 4.96
CA LEU A 48 18.49 -12.13 4.51
C LEU A 48 17.02 -12.12 4.89
N LEU A 49 16.65 -11.75 6.13
CA LEU A 49 15.25 -11.70 6.54
C LEU A 49 14.48 -10.55 5.89
N GLU A 50 15.15 -9.48 5.45
CA GLU A 50 14.52 -8.44 4.64
C GLU A 50 14.18 -8.97 3.24
N ARG A 51 15.05 -9.78 2.63
CA ARG A 51 14.77 -10.47 1.36
C ARG A 51 13.56 -11.38 1.47
N VAL A 52 13.46 -12.15 2.57
CA VAL A 52 12.27 -12.97 2.89
C VAL A 52 11.02 -12.11 3.07
N LYS A 53 11.14 -10.95 3.71
CA LYS A 53 10.05 -9.97 3.84
C LYS A 53 9.54 -9.51 2.48
N PHE A 54 10.42 -9.21 1.52
CA PHE A 54 10.00 -8.81 0.17
C PHE A 54 9.24 -9.93 -0.56
N MET A 55 9.60 -11.20 -0.34
CA MET A 55 8.79 -12.33 -0.83
C MET A 55 7.38 -12.33 -0.25
N ALA A 56 7.25 -12.14 1.06
CA ALA A 56 5.94 -12.06 1.72
C ALA A 56 5.11 -10.88 1.22
N ILE A 57 5.74 -9.70 1.01
CA ILE A 57 5.09 -8.52 0.45
C ILE A 57 4.62 -8.79 -0.98
N CYS A 58 5.44 -9.43 -1.82
CA CYS A 58 5.07 -9.76 -3.20
C CYS A 58 3.86 -10.70 -3.23
N GLY A 59 3.81 -11.70 -2.33
CA GLY A 59 2.66 -12.60 -2.15
C GLY A 59 1.40 -11.86 -1.73
N SER A 60 1.50 -10.99 -0.71
CA SER A 60 0.38 -10.17 -0.23
C SER A 60 -0.15 -9.23 -1.32
N ASN A 61 0.73 -8.62 -2.10
CA ASN A 61 0.37 -7.78 -3.23
C ASN A 61 -0.41 -8.57 -4.29
N LEU A 62 0.02 -9.81 -4.63
CA LEU A 62 -0.71 -10.69 -5.54
C LEU A 62 -2.10 -11.03 -4.99
N ASP A 63 -2.22 -11.36 -3.71
CA ASP A 63 -3.50 -11.64 -3.08
C ASP A 63 -4.47 -10.47 -3.23
N GLU A 64 -4.02 -9.25 -2.87
CA GLU A 64 -4.84 -8.04 -3.03
C GLU A 64 -5.21 -7.77 -4.49
N PHE A 65 -4.29 -8.02 -5.43
CA PHE A 65 -4.53 -7.85 -6.86
C PHE A 65 -5.68 -8.72 -7.36
N PHE A 66 -5.68 -10.01 -6.99
CA PHE A 66 -6.75 -10.94 -7.36
C PHE A 66 -8.06 -10.64 -6.64
N MET A 67 -8.00 -10.31 -5.34
CA MET A 67 -9.18 -9.96 -4.55
C MET A 67 -9.89 -8.71 -5.05
N THR A 68 -9.21 -7.83 -5.79
CA THR A 68 -9.75 -6.50 -6.09
C THR A 68 -9.74 -6.19 -7.58
N ARG A 69 -8.56 -6.21 -8.23
CA ARG A 69 -8.43 -5.77 -9.62
C ARG A 69 -8.90 -6.84 -10.59
N VAL A 70 -8.41 -8.07 -10.48
CA VAL A 70 -8.88 -9.19 -11.31
C VAL A 70 -10.36 -9.45 -11.04
N ALA A 71 -10.82 -9.40 -9.79
CA ALA A 71 -12.22 -9.51 -9.44
C ALA A 71 -13.08 -8.48 -10.18
N ARG A 72 -12.62 -7.22 -10.26
CA ARG A 72 -13.32 -6.16 -11.01
C ARG A 72 -13.38 -6.44 -12.51
N LEU A 73 -12.26 -6.89 -13.11
CA LEU A 73 -12.22 -7.28 -14.52
C LEU A 73 -13.20 -8.43 -14.81
N ILE A 74 -13.23 -9.47 -13.96
CA ILE A 74 -14.17 -10.60 -14.07
C ILE A 74 -15.61 -10.11 -13.97
N LYS A 75 -15.94 -9.24 -12.99
CA LYS A 75 -17.28 -8.68 -12.80
C LYS A 75 -17.73 -7.91 -14.04
N LYS A 76 -16.91 -7.02 -14.57
CA LYS A 76 -17.20 -6.21 -15.76
C LYS A 76 -17.33 -7.08 -17.03
N ASN A 77 -16.47 -8.08 -17.19
CA ASN A 77 -16.57 -9.01 -18.32
C ASN A 77 -17.87 -9.84 -18.26
N LYS A 78 -18.28 -10.32 -17.07
CA LYS A 78 -19.53 -11.10 -16.89
C LYS A 78 -20.79 -10.30 -17.22
N VAL A 79 -20.82 -9.00 -16.97
CA VAL A 79 -21.96 -8.14 -17.31
C VAL A 79 -21.92 -7.63 -18.76
N GLY A 80 -20.96 -8.11 -19.57
CA GLY A 80 -20.87 -7.76 -21.00
C GLY A 80 -20.51 -6.28 -21.26
N SER A 81 -19.80 -5.62 -20.36
CA SER A 81 -19.41 -4.22 -20.55
C SER A 81 -18.46 -4.06 -21.76
N ASN A 82 -18.78 -3.12 -22.67
CA ASN A 82 -18.00 -2.79 -23.85
C ASN A 82 -16.91 -1.74 -23.58
N GLU A 83 -16.74 -1.28 -22.34
CA GLU A 83 -15.69 -0.34 -21.95
C GLU A 83 -14.31 -0.94 -22.25
N LYS A 84 -13.42 -0.12 -22.78
CA LYS A 84 -12.02 -0.47 -23.01
C LYS A 84 -11.11 0.31 -22.08
N SER A 85 -9.96 -0.27 -21.74
CA SER A 85 -8.89 0.45 -21.05
C SER A 85 -8.28 1.54 -21.94
N MET A 86 -7.48 2.45 -21.35
CA MET A 86 -6.87 3.56 -22.09
C MET A 86 -5.99 3.08 -23.25
N ASP A 87 -5.37 1.92 -23.11
CA ASP A 87 -4.56 1.24 -24.16
C ASP A 87 -5.39 0.39 -25.13
N GLY A 88 -6.72 0.43 -25.02
CA GLY A 88 -7.69 -0.16 -25.97
C GLY A 88 -8.09 -1.60 -25.70
N MET A 89 -7.60 -2.26 -24.64
CA MET A 89 -7.94 -3.65 -24.31
C MET A 89 -9.36 -3.78 -23.72
N SER A 90 -10.10 -4.80 -24.12
CA SER A 90 -11.31 -5.28 -23.45
C SER A 90 -10.99 -5.93 -22.09
N PHE A 91 -12.01 -6.18 -21.27
CA PHE A 91 -11.80 -6.82 -19.95
C PHE A 91 -11.22 -8.23 -20.08
N LEU A 92 -11.67 -9.02 -21.06
CA LEU A 92 -11.16 -10.37 -21.27
C LEU A 92 -9.70 -10.35 -21.75
N GLU A 93 -9.34 -9.47 -22.66
CA GLU A 93 -7.95 -9.29 -23.13
C GLU A 93 -7.05 -8.88 -21.97
N GLN A 94 -7.50 -7.99 -21.05
CA GLN A 94 -6.74 -7.63 -19.86
C GLN A 94 -6.52 -8.81 -18.92
N ILE A 95 -7.54 -9.67 -18.69
CA ILE A 95 -7.40 -10.89 -17.88
C ILE A 95 -6.37 -11.84 -18.47
N GLN A 96 -6.44 -12.06 -19.80
CA GLN A 96 -5.50 -12.95 -20.50
C GLN A 96 -4.07 -12.39 -20.50
N ALA A 97 -3.90 -11.10 -20.77
CA ALA A 97 -2.61 -10.42 -20.69
C ALA A 97 -2.02 -10.44 -19.27
N THR A 98 -2.87 -10.22 -18.26
CA THR A 98 -2.52 -10.34 -16.84
C THR A 98 -1.97 -11.73 -16.51
N ARG A 99 -2.64 -12.80 -16.97
CA ARG A 99 -2.16 -14.18 -16.80
C ARG A 99 -0.77 -14.39 -17.42
N LYS A 100 -0.58 -13.90 -18.64
CA LYS A 100 0.70 -14.03 -19.36
C LYS A 100 1.88 -13.40 -18.60
N GLU A 101 1.66 -12.29 -17.89
CA GLU A 101 2.70 -11.65 -17.07
C GLU A 101 2.84 -12.31 -15.67
N ILE A 102 1.77 -12.86 -15.11
CA ILE A 102 1.79 -13.46 -13.76
C ILE A 102 2.46 -14.82 -13.72
N ILE A 103 2.33 -15.66 -14.77
CA ILE A 103 2.96 -16.99 -14.81
C ILE A 103 4.48 -16.88 -14.62
N PRO A 104 5.23 -16.08 -15.40
CA PRO A 104 6.66 -15.91 -15.17
C PRO A 104 7.00 -15.32 -13.79
N LEU A 105 6.15 -14.43 -13.26
CA LEU A 105 6.34 -13.89 -11.91
C LEU A 105 6.24 -15.00 -10.85
N ILE A 106 5.27 -15.91 -10.94
CA ILE A 106 5.11 -17.05 -10.03
C ILE A 106 6.30 -18.01 -10.12
N GLU A 107 6.76 -18.29 -11.33
CA GLU A 107 7.94 -19.13 -11.55
C GLU A 107 9.19 -18.51 -10.91
N ASN A 108 9.38 -17.21 -11.10
CA ASN A 108 10.50 -16.49 -10.50
C ASN A 108 10.40 -16.43 -8.97
N LEU A 109 9.20 -16.22 -8.40
CA LEU A 109 8.94 -16.31 -6.95
C LEU A 109 9.32 -17.69 -6.40
N SER A 110 8.85 -18.76 -7.03
CA SER A 110 9.15 -20.13 -6.62
C SER A 110 10.66 -20.44 -6.70
N ASN A 111 11.31 -19.98 -7.77
CA ASN A 111 12.76 -20.16 -7.95
C ASN A 111 13.58 -19.38 -6.92
N CYS A 112 13.23 -18.11 -6.66
CA CYS A 112 13.90 -17.27 -5.65
C CYS A 112 13.80 -17.93 -4.25
N LEU A 113 12.61 -18.36 -3.86
CA LEU A 113 12.42 -18.98 -2.55
C LEU A 113 13.23 -20.27 -2.44
N ARG A 114 13.08 -21.19 -3.39
CA ARG A 114 13.67 -22.53 -3.33
C ARG A 114 15.18 -22.54 -3.53
N ASN A 115 15.66 -21.79 -4.53
CA ASN A 115 17.06 -21.91 -4.98
C ASN A 115 17.99 -20.85 -4.36
N GLU A 116 17.44 -19.76 -3.80
CA GLU A 116 18.26 -18.71 -3.18
C GLU A 116 17.99 -18.57 -1.68
N LEU A 117 16.71 -18.30 -1.30
CA LEU A 117 16.41 -17.93 0.10
C LEU A 117 16.47 -19.12 1.05
N VAL A 118 15.89 -20.28 0.68
CA VAL A 118 15.94 -21.49 1.55
C VAL A 118 17.36 -21.96 1.80
N PRO A 119 18.25 -22.07 0.78
CA PRO A 119 19.65 -22.40 1.02
C PRO A 119 20.41 -21.35 1.85
N ALA A 120 20.09 -20.06 1.67
CA ALA A 120 20.68 -18.98 2.45
C ALA A 120 20.23 -19.01 3.91
N LEU A 121 18.94 -19.29 4.17
CA LEU A 121 18.40 -19.47 5.52
C LEU A 121 19.05 -20.66 6.24
N ALA A 122 19.26 -21.77 5.53
CA ALA A 122 19.92 -22.95 6.10
C ALA A 122 21.36 -22.65 6.53
N LYS A 123 22.11 -21.81 5.81
CA LYS A 123 23.46 -21.34 6.22
C LYS A 123 23.44 -20.51 7.50
N GLU A 124 22.29 -19.88 7.79
CA GLU A 124 22.06 -19.07 8.98
C GLU A 124 21.31 -19.84 10.08
N GLU A 125 21.34 -21.19 10.02
CA GLU A 125 20.72 -22.10 10.98
C GLU A 125 19.18 -21.94 11.07
N ILE A 126 18.52 -21.54 9.96
CA ILE A 126 17.06 -21.45 9.83
C ILE A 126 16.62 -22.48 8.79
N TYR A 127 15.94 -23.55 9.21
CA TYR A 127 15.60 -24.68 8.35
C TYR A 127 14.09 -24.79 8.14
N LEU A 128 13.71 -24.97 6.88
CA LEU A 128 12.36 -25.39 6.47
C LEU A 128 12.44 -26.86 6.04
N GLU A 129 12.00 -27.75 6.91
CA GLU A 129 12.13 -29.20 6.72
C GLU A 129 10.80 -29.82 6.29
N THR A 130 10.87 -30.98 5.63
CA THR A 130 9.67 -31.79 5.40
C THR A 130 9.47 -32.76 6.57
N PHE A 131 8.22 -33.09 6.86
CA PHE A 131 7.93 -34.07 7.93
C PHE A 131 8.65 -35.40 7.72
N ARG A 132 8.92 -35.79 6.47
CA ARG A 132 9.60 -37.04 6.13
C ARG A 132 11.06 -37.03 6.56
N ASP A 133 11.71 -35.90 6.56
CA ASP A 133 13.13 -35.73 6.89
C ASP A 133 13.39 -35.70 8.40
N LEU A 134 12.35 -35.58 9.22
CA LEU A 134 12.46 -35.58 10.68
C LEU A 134 12.91 -36.95 11.20
N SER A 135 13.64 -36.98 12.32
CA SER A 135 13.98 -38.21 13.06
C SER A 135 12.71 -38.89 13.59
N LYS A 136 12.83 -40.13 14.02
CA LYS A 136 11.70 -40.88 14.57
C LYS A 136 11.12 -40.20 15.81
N GLU A 137 11.96 -39.76 16.72
CA GLU A 137 11.58 -39.04 17.94
C GLU A 137 10.87 -37.72 17.63
N GLU A 138 11.41 -36.92 16.69
CA GLU A 138 10.79 -35.67 16.26
C GLU A 138 9.42 -35.92 15.61
N LYS A 139 9.28 -36.96 14.79
CA LYS A 139 7.98 -37.36 14.22
C LYS A 139 6.95 -37.69 15.28
N GLU A 140 7.36 -38.45 16.32
CA GLU A 140 6.50 -38.77 17.45
C GLU A 140 6.08 -37.51 18.21
N ASN A 141 7.02 -36.65 18.57
CA ASN A 141 6.73 -35.36 19.22
C ASN A 141 5.79 -34.48 18.40
N MET A 142 5.98 -34.39 17.08
CA MET A 142 5.12 -33.59 16.19
C MET A 142 3.72 -34.22 16.08
N ARG A 143 3.60 -35.56 16.08
CA ARG A 143 2.30 -36.22 16.10
C ARG A 143 1.58 -36.03 17.43
N ASP A 144 2.28 -36.06 18.55
CA ASP A 144 1.70 -35.75 19.87
C ASP A 144 1.21 -34.27 19.93
N PHE A 145 2.00 -33.35 19.39
CA PHE A 145 1.57 -31.98 19.26
C PHE A 145 0.32 -31.83 18.37
N LEU A 146 0.27 -32.56 17.27
CA LEU A 146 -0.91 -32.62 16.39
C LEU A 146 -2.14 -33.11 17.16
N ILE A 147 -2.04 -34.25 17.87
CA ILE A 147 -3.15 -34.83 18.61
C ILE A 147 -3.64 -33.92 19.74
N THR A 148 -2.72 -33.35 20.50
CA THR A 148 -3.05 -32.62 21.74
C THR A 148 -3.46 -31.18 21.49
N LYS A 149 -2.94 -30.53 20.44
CA LYS A 149 -3.13 -29.11 20.21
C LYS A 149 -3.90 -28.77 18.91
N ILE A 150 -3.57 -29.43 17.79
CA ILE A 150 -4.10 -29.06 16.48
C ILE A 150 -5.45 -29.73 16.22
N ILE A 151 -5.57 -31.05 16.38
CA ILE A 151 -6.81 -31.81 16.11
C ILE A 151 -8.03 -31.23 16.87
N PRO A 152 -7.93 -30.87 18.16
CA PRO A 152 -9.07 -30.26 18.88
C PRO A 152 -9.54 -28.92 18.28
N SER A 153 -8.75 -28.32 17.42
CA SER A 153 -9.03 -27.04 16.77
C SER A 153 -9.45 -27.17 15.30
N ILE A 154 -9.29 -28.36 14.72
CA ILE A 154 -9.73 -28.66 13.36
C ILE A 154 -11.26 -28.70 13.36
N ARG A 155 -11.88 -27.95 12.47
CA ARG A 155 -13.32 -28.10 12.20
C ARG A 155 -13.55 -29.48 11.59
N VAL A 156 -14.60 -30.17 12.04
CA VAL A 156 -14.94 -31.51 11.55
C VAL A 156 -14.92 -31.49 10.01
N PRO A 157 -14.08 -32.33 9.39
CA PRO A 157 -13.98 -32.39 7.94
C PRO A 157 -15.29 -32.82 7.34
N LYS A 158 -15.73 -32.17 6.30
CA LYS A 158 -16.97 -32.50 5.61
C LYS A 158 -16.68 -33.37 4.40
N VAL A 159 -17.41 -34.46 4.27
CA VAL A 159 -17.35 -35.34 3.09
C VAL A 159 -18.10 -34.69 1.94
N GLY A 160 -17.48 -34.65 0.78
CA GLY A 160 -18.03 -34.04 -0.44
C GLY A 160 -17.72 -32.57 -0.62
N PHE A 161 -17.60 -32.14 -1.89
CA PHE A 161 -17.18 -30.78 -2.25
C PHE A 161 -18.30 -29.74 -2.07
N ASP A 162 -19.56 -30.16 -2.26
CA ASP A 162 -20.70 -29.23 -2.36
C ASP A 162 -21.16 -28.68 -1.00
N SER A 163 -20.67 -29.23 0.11
CA SER A 163 -21.07 -28.88 1.47
C SER A 163 -20.09 -27.98 2.21
N VAL A 164 -18.96 -27.59 1.57
CA VAL A 164 -17.85 -26.90 2.24
C VAL A 164 -17.67 -25.48 1.71
N LEU A 165 -17.74 -24.51 2.61
CA LEU A 165 -17.28 -23.16 2.32
C LEU A 165 -15.76 -23.10 2.46
N ILE A 166 -15.03 -23.03 1.35
CA ILE A 166 -13.60 -22.79 1.33
C ILE A 166 -13.38 -21.29 1.59
N GLU A 167 -12.75 -20.97 2.70
CA GLU A 167 -12.51 -19.58 3.11
C GLU A 167 -11.47 -18.89 2.19
N ASN A 168 -11.58 -17.57 2.11
CA ASN A 168 -10.69 -16.78 1.28
C ASN A 168 -9.26 -16.80 1.81
N LEU A 169 -8.28 -17.07 0.94
CA LEU A 169 -6.85 -17.12 1.21
C LEU A 169 -6.39 -18.27 2.15
N HIS A 170 -7.29 -19.15 2.61
CA HIS A 170 -6.90 -20.31 3.39
C HIS A 170 -6.32 -21.40 2.49
N ILE A 171 -5.38 -22.17 3.06
CA ILE A 171 -4.89 -23.40 2.45
C ILE A 171 -5.81 -24.52 2.89
N THR A 172 -6.26 -25.30 1.91
CA THR A 172 -7.15 -26.45 2.13
C THR A 172 -6.49 -27.71 1.55
N LEU A 173 -6.53 -28.80 2.28
CA LEU A 173 -6.14 -30.10 1.74
C LEU A 173 -7.34 -30.74 1.06
N PHE A 174 -7.19 -31.05 -0.22
CA PHE A 174 -8.06 -31.96 -0.93
C PHE A 174 -7.58 -33.39 -0.68
N ILE A 175 -8.36 -34.19 0.02
CA ILE A 175 -8.00 -35.54 0.42
C ILE A 175 -8.88 -36.55 -0.35
N THR A 176 -8.26 -37.56 -0.95
CA THR A 176 -8.93 -38.60 -1.71
C THR A 176 -8.30 -39.96 -1.44
N GLY A 177 -9.05 -41.05 -1.63
CA GLY A 177 -8.53 -42.41 -1.51
C GLY A 177 -8.11 -42.96 -2.88
N PHE A 178 -7.16 -43.92 -2.86
CA PHE A 178 -6.57 -44.50 -4.08
C PHE A 178 -7.58 -45.33 -4.92
N HIS A 179 -8.67 -45.82 -4.30
CA HIS A 179 -9.71 -46.68 -4.91
C HIS A 179 -11.11 -46.10 -4.81
N SER A 180 -11.23 -44.85 -4.35
CA SER A 180 -12.53 -44.22 -4.18
C SER A 180 -13.08 -43.75 -5.52
N GLN A 181 -14.38 -43.84 -5.65
CA GLN A 181 -15.09 -43.21 -6.78
C GLN A 181 -14.67 -41.74 -6.89
N PRO A 182 -14.61 -41.16 -8.12
CA PRO A 182 -14.17 -39.77 -8.33
C PRO A 182 -14.88 -38.72 -7.51
N ASN A 183 -15.99 -39.10 -6.85
CA ASN A 183 -16.84 -38.23 -6.04
C ASN A 183 -16.52 -38.29 -4.51
N PHE A 184 -15.65 -39.20 -4.05
CA PHE A 184 -15.26 -39.22 -2.64
C PHE A 184 -14.06 -38.29 -2.42
N CYS A 185 -14.29 -37.19 -1.79
CA CYS A 185 -13.25 -36.28 -1.33
C CYS A 185 -13.60 -35.73 0.05
N ILE A 186 -12.54 -35.42 0.80
CA ILE A 186 -12.62 -34.68 2.05
C ILE A 186 -11.87 -33.38 1.85
N LEU A 187 -12.46 -32.28 2.30
CA LEU A 187 -11.79 -30.98 2.35
C LEU A 187 -11.44 -30.68 3.81
N LEU A 188 -10.15 -30.52 4.06
CA LEU A 188 -9.62 -30.18 5.39
C LEU A 188 -9.03 -28.79 5.35
N ASP A 189 -9.65 -27.85 6.04
CA ASP A 189 -9.16 -26.49 6.20
C ASP A 189 -8.03 -26.45 7.23
N ILE A 190 -6.93 -25.78 6.88
CA ILE A 190 -5.72 -25.75 7.70
C ILE A 190 -5.81 -24.57 8.67
N PRO A 191 -5.76 -24.77 10.01
CA PRO A 191 -5.96 -23.71 11.01
C PRO A 191 -4.72 -22.83 11.21
N THR A 192 -4.23 -22.20 10.12
CA THR A 192 -3.03 -21.35 10.15
C THR A 192 -3.19 -20.08 10.98
N GLU A 193 -4.41 -19.56 11.13
CA GLU A 193 -4.69 -18.38 11.96
C GLU A 193 -4.33 -18.61 13.43
N LYS A 194 -4.51 -19.83 13.93
CA LYS A 194 -4.31 -20.18 15.34
C LYS A 194 -2.87 -20.59 15.67
N PHE A 195 -2.26 -21.37 14.79
CA PHE A 195 -0.94 -21.98 15.06
C PHE A 195 0.19 -21.37 14.25
N GLY A 196 -0.13 -20.52 13.26
CA GLY A 196 0.77 -20.18 12.19
C GLY A 196 0.89 -21.33 11.19
N ARG A 197 1.63 -21.14 10.13
CA ARG A 197 1.86 -22.14 9.11
C ARG A 197 3.19 -22.88 9.29
N LEU A 198 4.20 -22.15 9.79
CA LEU A 198 5.51 -22.70 10.12
C LEU A 198 5.47 -23.17 11.57
N ILE A 199 5.39 -24.47 11.76
CA ILE A 199 5.33 -25.10 13.10
C ILE A 199 6.75 -25.37 13.57
N PRO A 200 7.19 -24.82 14.72
CA PRO A 200 8.51 -25.09 15.27
C PRO A 200 8.65 -26.56 15.62
N ILE A 201 9.79 -27.18 15.25
CA ILE A 201 10.14 -28.52 15.66
C ILE A 201 10.74 -28.43 17.06
N PRO A 202 10.18 -29.13 18.07
CA PRO A 202 10.73 -29.16 19.43
C PRO A 202 12.17 -29.64 19.42
N LYS A 203 13.03 -29.03 20.24
CA LYS A 203 14.39 -29.54 20.45
C LYS A 203 14.29 -30.85 21.21
N SER A 204 14.94 -31.90 20.71
CA SER A 204 15.04 -33.18 21.39
C SER A 204 16.06 -33.09 22.53
N ASP A 205 15.75 -33.68 23.69
CA ASP A 205 16.65 -33.74 24.85
C ASP A 205 17.95 -34.51 24.55
N SER A 206 17.93 -35.38 23.52
CA SER A 206 19.09 -36.15 23.06
C SER A 206 20.08 -35.35 22.22
N TYR A 207 19.77 -34.12 21.85
CA TYR A 207 20.66 -33.26 21.09
C TYR A 207 21.70 -32.59 22.00
N SER A 208 22.88 -33.17 21.99
CA SER A 208 24.08 -32.78 22.73
C SER A 208 24.38 -31.27 22.77
N GLU A 209 25.06 -30.85 23.84
CA GLU A 209 25.58 -29.53 24.23
C GLU A 209 26.36 -28.73 23.17
N LYS A 210 26.37 -29.15 21.89
CA LYS A 210 27.18 -28.54 20.80
C LYS A 210 26.40 -27.72 19.78
N LYS A 211 25.07 -27.60 19.86
CA LYS A 211 24.33 -26.79 18.90
C LYS A 211 24.04 -25.39 19.43
N SER A 212 24.13 -24.40 18.54
CA SER A 212 23.94 -22.98 18.80
C SER A 212 22.55 -22.70 19.38
N ALA A 213 22.47 -21.80 20.34
CA ALA A 213 21.19 -21.32 20.89
C ALA A 213 20.27 -20.66 19.84
N LYS A 214 20.78 -20.45 18.63
CA LYS A 214 20.12 -19.70 17.52
C LYS A 214 19.54 -20.58 16.44
N GLU A 215 19.53 -21.92 16.58
CA GLU A 215 18.96 -22.82 15.57
C GLU A 215 17.43 -22.76 15.58
N TYR A 216 16.82 -22.50 14.42
CA TYR A 216 15.39 -22.47 14.19
C TYR A 216 15.03 -23.51 13.13
N ARG A 217 14.13 -24.44 13.46
CA ARG A 217 13.67 -25.52 12.57
C ARG A 217 12.15 -25.52 12.50
N PHE A 218 11.61 -25.65 11.30
CA PHE A 218 10.17 -25.60 11.07
C PHE A 218 9.73 -26.66 10.09
N VAL A 219 8.51 -27.18 10.30
CA VAL A 219 7.75 -27.98 9.33
C VAL A 219 6.48 -27.22 8.95
N LEU A 220 6.03 -27.36 7.70
CA LEU A 220 4.77 -26.79 7.27
C LEU A 220 3.59 -27.52 7.89
N LEU A 221 2.58 -26.78 8.36
CA LEU A 221 1.39 -27.36 8.99
C LEU A 221 0.65 -28.30 8.03
N GLU A 222 0.54 -27.94 6.74
CA GLU A 222 -0.04 -28.81 5.72
C GLU A 222 0.76 -30.09 5.48
N ASP A 223 2.09 -30.05 5.61
CA ASP A 223 2.92 -31.24 5.45
C ASP A 223 2.79 -32.16 6.66
N LEU A 224 2.73 -31.60 7.89
CA LEU A 224 2.44 -32.36 9.11
C LEU A 224 1.08 -33.07 9.01
N LEU A 225 0.03 -32.33 8.58
CA LEU A 225 -1.31 -32.90 8.41
C LEU A 225 -1.36 -33.96 7.32
N ALA A 226 -0.72 -33.70 6.17
CA ALA A 226 -0.66 -34.63 5.05
C ALA A 226 0.03 -35.97 5.39
N ASN A 227 1.02 -35.94 6.28
CA ASN A 227 1.73 -37.15 6.73
C ASN A 227 1.16 -37.78 8.03
N SER A 228 -0.01 -37.31 8.48
CA SER A 228 -0.71 -37.79 9.68
C SER A 228 -2.20 -38.03 9.43
N LEU A 229 -2.58 -38.31 8.18
CA LEU A 229 -3.97 -38.59 7.81
C LEU A 229 -4.52 -39.88 8.49
N ASP A 230 -3.66 -40.81 8.80
CA ASP A 230 -3.95 -42.03 9.58
C ASP A 230 -4.45 -41.73 11.01
N ILE A 231 -4.00 -40.62 11.60
CA ILE A 231 -4.44 -40.16 12.91
C ILE A 231 -5.76 -39.37 12.80
N ILE A 232 -5.87 -38.55 11.78
CA ILE A 232 -7.05 -37.68 11.59
C ILE A 232 -8.25 -38.50 11.12
N PHE A 233 -8.02 -39.50 10.28
CA PHE A 233 -9.03 -40.40 9.68
C PHE A 233 -8.70 -41.88 9.92
N PRO A 234 -8.79 -42.37 11.16
CA PRO A 234 -8.32 -43.74 11.50
C PRO A 234 -9.10 -44.86 10.82
N THR A 235 -10.31 -44.59 10.34
CA THR A 235 -11.16 -45.57 9.63
C THR A 235 -10.85 -45.66 8.14
N GLU A 236 -10.19 -44.66 7.57
CA GLU A 236 -9.90 -44.54 6.13
C GLU A 236 -8.47 -45.00 5.83
N LYS A 237 -8.28 -45.76 4.75
CA LYS A 237 -6.98 -46.27 4.33
C LYS A 237 -6.55 -45.66 3.01
N ASN A 238 -5.22 -45.56 2.81
CA ASN A 238 -4.61 -45.12 1.54
C ASN A 238 -5.06 -43.72 1.10
N LEU A 239 -5.23 -42.80 2.05
CA LEU A 239 -5.53 -41.43 1.78
C LEU A 239 -4.33 -40.67 1.22
N ILE A 240 -4.57 -39.86 0.20
CA ILE A 240 -3.59 -38.94 -0.40
C ILE A 240 -4.19 -37.54 -0.32
N SER A 241 -3.37 -36.54 -0.01
CA SER A 241 -3.80 -35.13 0.06
C SER A 241 -3.02 -34.25 -0.89
N TYR A 242 -3.71 -33.21 -1.39
CA TYR A 242 -3.17 -32.21 -2.27
C TYR A 242 -3.55 -30.81 -1.75
N PRO A 243 -2.57 -29.98 -1.41
CA PRO A 243 -2.86 -28.61 -0.96
C PRO A 243 -3.28 -27.74 -2.13
N PHE A 244 -4.28 -26.90 -1.88
CA PHE A 244 -4.67 -25.83 -2.77
C PHE A 244 -5.10 -24.60 -1.99
N ARG A 245 -5.16 -23.44 -2.66
CA ARG A 245 -5.53 -22.17 -2.04
C ARG A 245 -6.48 -21.40 -2.94
N LEU A 246 -7.56 -20.87 -2.37
CA LEU A 246 -8.58 -20.13 -3.08
C LEU A 246 -8.53 -18.66 -2.73
N THR A 247 -8.51 -17.80 -3.74
CA THR A 247 -8.72 -16.35 -3.58
C THR A 247 -10.12 -15.98 -4.05
N ARG A 248 -10.83 -15.18 -3.25
CA ARG A 248 -12.19 -14.70 -3.55
C ARG A 248 -12.19 -13.19 -3.75
N ASN A 249 -13.24 -12.67 -4.40
CA ASN A 249 -13.50 -11.24 -4.44
C ASN A 249 -13.60 -10.67 -3.03
N GLY A 250 -12.74 -9.69 -2.72
CA GLY A 250 -12.70 -9.00 -1.44
C GLY A 250 -13.42 -7.64 -1.44
N GLU A 251 -14.03 -7.23 -2.56
CA GLU A 251 -14.77 -5.98 -2.61
C GLU A 251 -16.16 -6.15 -1.99
N ILE A 252 -16.52 -5.23 -1.10
CA ILE A 252 -17.82 -5.19 -0.47
C ILE A 252 -18.66 -4.14 -1.21
N ASP A 253 -19.72 -4.58 -1.88
CA ASP A 253 -20.75 -3.67 -2.41
C ASP A 253 -21.64 -3.23 -1.22
N ILE A 254 -21.27 -2.15 -0.55
CA ILE A 254 -22.13 -1.53 0.47
C ILE A 254 -23.14 -0.67 -0.29
N LEU A 255 -24.34 -1.20 -0.48
CA LEU A 255 -25.47 -0.40 -0.95
C LEU A 255 -25.78 0.64 0.13
N MET A 256 -25.63 1.91 -0.21
CA MET A 256 -26.03 3.02 0.64
C MET A 256 -27.56 3.12 0.65
N ASN A 257 -28.20 2.40 1.55
CA ASN A 257 -29.53 2.80 1.99
C ASN A 257 -29.32 3.80 3.13
N GLU A 258 -30.07 4.89 3.12
CA GLU A 258 -30.08 5.95 4.13
C GLU A 258 -30.53 5.47 5.53
N SER A 259 -30.39 4.18 5.83
CA SER A 259 -30.82 3.57 7.06
C SER A 259 -29.96 3.98 8.24
N ALA A 260 -30.61 4.26 9.37
CA ALA A 260 -30.07 4.74 10.64
C ALA A 260 -28.98 3.85 11.27
N ASP A 261 -28.58 2.73 10.66
CA ASP A 261 -27.63 1.75 11.20
C ASP A 261 -26.54 1.33 10.20
N PHE A 262 -25.83 2.34 9.69
CA PHE A 262 -24.71 2.12 8.75
C PHE A 262 -23.64 1.18 9.30
N LEU A 263 -23.33 1.24 10.61
CA LEU A 263 -22.36 0.35 11.25
C LEU A 263 -22.78 -1.13 11.16
N LYS A 264 -24.07 -1.44 11.43
CA LYS A 264 -24.60 -2.81 11.28
C LYS A 264 -24.60 -3.27 9.82
N THR A 265 -24.86 -2.36 8.88
CA THR A 265 -24.81 -2.66 7.44
C THR A 265 -23.38 -3.04 7.02
N VAL A 266 -22.36 -2.30 7.49
CA VAL A 266 -20.95 -2.65 7.24
C VAL A 266 -20.62 -3.99 7.87
N GLN A 267 -20.98 -4.25 9.13
CA GLN A 267 -20.75 -5.55 9.80
C GLN A 267 -21.39 -6.72 9.05
N LYS A 268 -22.65 -6.58 8.60
CA LYS A 268 -23.35 -7.59 7.81
C LYS A 268 -22.70 -7.82 6.43
N SER A 269 -22.14 -6.77 5.84
CA SER A 269 -21.43 -6.87 4.56
C SER A 269 -20.05 -7.53 4.72
N LEU A 270 -19.39 -7.38 5.87
CA LEU A 270 -18.13 -8.05 6.19
C LEU A 270 -18.29 -9.57 6.26
N SER A 271 -19.37 -10.07 6.89
CA SER A 271 -19.64 -11.53 6.90
C SER A 271 -19.89 -12.08 5.49
N ARG A 272 -20.48 -11.29 4.58
CA ARG A 272 -20.68 -11.66 3.17
C ARG A 272 -19.38 -11.66 2.34
N ARG A 273 -18.31 -10.95 2.76
CA ARG A 273 -16.99 -10.95 2.07
C ARG A 273 -16.42 -12.36 1.98
N LYS A 274 -16.62 -13.20 2.99
CA LYS A 274 -16.19 -14.60 2.99
C LYS A 274 -16.84 -15.42 1.87
N MET A 275 -17.97 -14.94 1.33
CA MET A 275 -18.79 -15.56 0.27
C MET A 275 -18.52 -14.96 -1.12
N GLY A 276 -17.53 -14.10 -1.28
CA GLY A 276 -17.17 -13.50 -2.58
C GLY A 276 -16.92 -14.57 -3.65
N PHE A 277 -17.23 -14.28 -4.92
CA PHE A 277 -16.98 -15.22 -6.00
C PHE A 277 -15.47 -15.50 -6.15
N PRO A 278 -15.10 -16.74 -6.55
CA PRO A 278 -13.70 -17.11 -6.78
C PRO A 278 -13.02 -16.27 -7.87
N THR A 279 -11.75 -15.91 -7.64
CA THR A 279 -10.96 -15.08 -8.57
C THR A 279 -9.63 -15.71 -8.95
N ARG A 280 -9.09 -16.62 -8.11
CA ARG A 280 -7.85 -17.35 -8.38
C ARG A 280 -7.86 -18.66 -7.62
N LEU A 281 -7.29 -19.69 -8.23
CA LEU A 281 -7.04 -20.99 -7.64
C LEU A 281 -5.56 -21.33 -7.78
N GLU A 282 -4.90 -21.61 -6.68
CA GLU A 282 -3.48 -21.94 -6.58
C GLU A 282 -3.30 -23.41 -6.21
N PHE A 283 -2.42 -24.10 -6.92
CA PHE A 283 -2.07 -25.49 -6.67
C PHE A 283 -0.56 -25.66 -6.52
N ASP A 284 -0.16 -26.65 -5.72
CA ASP A 284 1.19 -27.21 -5.85
C ASP A 284 1.33 -27.87 -7.23
N LYS A 285 2.46 -27.62 -7.89
CA LYS A 285 2.78 -28.17 -9.22
C LYS A 285 2.70 -29.70 -9.27
N LYS A 286 2.91 -30.37 -8.12
CA LYS A 286 2.80 -31.83 -7.99
C LYS A 286 1.35 -32.33 -8.01
N THR A 287 0.35 -31.47 -7.88
CA THR A 287 -1.06 -31.84 -7.91
C THR A 287 -1.43 -32.37 -9.30
N PRO A 288 -1.98 -33.60 -9.43
CA PRO A 288 -2.37 -34.16 -10.72
C PRO A 288 -3.38 -33.28 -11.46
N ASN A 289 -3.24 -33.22 -12.80
CA ASN A 289 -4.11 -32.38 -13.62
C ASN A 289 -5.61 -32.72 -13.47
N ALA A 290 -5.95 -33.99 -13.34
CA ALA A 290 -7.33 -34.42 -13.14
C ALA A 290 -7.95 -33.84 -11.86
N ILE A 291 -7.17 -33.75 -10.77
CA ILE A 291 -7.61 -33.15 -9.51
C ILE A 291 -7.75 -31.64 -9.64
N ARG A 292 -6.79 -30.99 -10.29
CA ARG A 292 -6.87 -29.53 -10.56
C ARG A 292 -8.11 -29.17 -11.34
N GLN A 293 -8.39 -29.90 -12.43
CA GLN A 293 -9.59 -29.71 -13.26
C GLN A 293 -10.87 -30.00 -12.48
N PHE A 294 -10.89 -31.05 -11.64
CA PHE A 294 -12.05 -31.36 -10.82
C PHE A 294 -12.38 -30.22 -9.85
N ILE A 295 -11.38 -29.73 -9.10
CA ILE A 295 -11.55 -28.63 -8.14
C ILE A 295 -11.96 -27.33 -8.87
N ALA A 296 -11.30 -26.98 -9.97
CA ALA A 296 -11.62 -25.79 -10.75
C ALA A 296 -13.07 -25.83 -11.29
N LYS A 297 -13.50 -26.98 -11.83
CA LYS A 297 -14.87 -27.20 -12.29
C LYS A 297 -15.90 -27.04 -11.18
N LYS A 298 -15.64 -27.65 -9.99
CA LYS A 298 -16.52 -27.56 -8.82
C LYS A 298 -16.65 -26.13 -8.28
N LEU A 299 -15.60 -25.31 -8.42
CA LEU A 299 -15.59 -23.90 -8.03
C LEU A 299 -16.09 -22.95 -9.13
N GLY A 300 -16.42 -23.47 -10.31
CA GLY A 300 -16.85 -22.67 -11.46
C GLY A 300 -15.77 -21.71 -11.97
N LEU A 301 -14.48 -22.07 -11.81
CA LEU A 301 -13.36 -21.30 -12.27
C LEU A 301 -12.86 -21.80 -13.63
N PRO A 302 -12.67 -20.90 -14.63
CA PRO A 302 -12.02 -21.25 -15.87
C PRO A 302 -10.52 -21.48 -15.66
N ASP A 303 -9.91 -22.30 -16.52
CA ASP A 303 -8.49 -22.67 -16.43
C ASP A 303 -7.53 -21.47 -16.42
N TYR A 304 -7.89 -20.37 -17.07
CA TYR A 304 -7.07 -19.16 -17.07
C TYR A 304 -7.01 -18.41 -15.72
N LEU A 305 -7.77 -18.84 -14.73
CA LEU A 305 -7.71 -18.35 -13.33
C LEU A 305 -7.07 -19.37 -12.38
N THR A 306 -6.47 -20.45 -12.90
CA THR A 306 -5.73 -21.45 -12.12
C THR A 306 -4.23 -21.24 -12.30
N TYR A 307 -3.45 -21.36 -11.22
CA TYR A 307 -2.02 -21.10 -11.18
C TYR A 307 -1.28 -22.21 -10.42
N GLU A 308 -0.10 -22.55 -10.88
CA GLU A 308 0.75 -23.59 -10.31
C GLU A 308 1.96 -22.95 -9.62
N PHE A 309 2.20 -23.35 -8.37
CA PHE A 309 3.38 -22.95 -7.60
C PHE A 309 4.29 -24.17 -7.41
N ASP A 310 5.58 -24.01 -7.50
CA ASP A 310 6.54 -25.05 -7.20
C ASP A 310 6.90 -24.98 -5.71
N GLY A 311 6.08 -25.64 -4.89
CA GLY A 311 6.25 -25.78 -3.45
C GLY A 311 5.34 -24.85 -2.64
N PHE A 312 5.84 -23.74 -2.13
CA PHE A 312 5.19 -22.93 -1.11
C PHE A 312 4.00 -22.09 -1.64
N LEU A 313 2.77 -22.48 -1.31
CA LEU A 313 1.57 -21.65 -1.53
C LEU A 313 1.50 -20.53 -0.50
N GLY A 314 0.77 -19.43 -0.78
CA GLY A 314 0.48 -18.40 0.21
C GLY A 314 1.73 -17.77 0.84
N LEU A 315 2.57 -17.13 0.02
CA LEU A 315 3.87 -16.55 0.42
C LEU A 315 3.79 -15.53 1.57
N VAL A 316 2.61 -15.00 1.88
CA VAL A 316 2.42 -14.07 3.00
C VAL A 316 2.84 -14.69 4.34
N ASP A 317 2.76 -15.98 4.50
CA ASP A 317 3.13 -16.69 5.73
C ASP A 317 4.64 -16.62 6.04
N LEU A 318 5.48 -16.29 5.06
CA LEU A 318 6.91 -16.02 5.27
C LEU A 318 7.18 -14.86 6.24
N TRP A 319 6.20 -14.03 6.56
CA TRP A 319 6.29 -13.06 7.66
C TRP A 319 6.62 -13.71 9.00
N GLN A 320 6.32 -15.00 9.21
CA GLN A 320 6.70 -15.74 10.42
C GLN A 320 8.23 -15.80 10.57
N LEU A 321 8.97 -16.00 9.47
CA LEU A 321 10.43 -16.01 9.48
C LEU A 321 11.01 -14.63 9.78
N HIS A 322 10.41 -13.57 9.22
CA HIS A 322 10.87 -12.20 9.51
C HIS A 322 10.67 -11.81 10.99
N LYS A 323 9.74 -12.45 11.72
CA LYS A 323 9.51 -12.20 13.15
C LYS A 323 10.53 -12.86 14.07
N LEU A 324 11.41 -13.75 13.57
CA LEU A 324 12.44 -14.40 14.37
C LEU A 324 13.36 -13.37 15.03
N ASP A 325 13.87 -13.70 16.21
CA ASP A 325 14.83 -12.84 16.93
C ASP A 325 16.24 -13.01 16.36
N ARG A 326 16.44 -12.48 15.16
CA ARG A 326 17.72 -12.43 14.41
C ARG A 326 17.93 -11.02 13.87
N PRO A 327 18.27 -10.06 14.75
CA PRO A 327 18.53 -8.68 14.36
C PRO A 327 19.73 -8.55 13.42
N ASP A 328 20.67 -9.49 13.46
CA ASP A 328 21.81 -9.61 12.57
C ASP A 328 21.42 -9.84 11.09
N LEU A 329 20.24 -10.44 10.83
CA LEU A 329 19.70 -10.71 9.50
C LEU A 329 18.65 -9.68 9.05
N LYS A 330 18.55 -8.56 9.73
CA LYS A 330 17.57 -7.48 9.45
C LYS A 330 18.28 -6.14 9.25
N ASP A 331 17.58 -5.19 8.68
CA ASP A 331 18.05 -3.81 8.56
C ASP A 331 18.41 -3.20 9.92
N LYS A 332 19.57 -2.57 10.01
CA LYS A 332 19.97 -1.85 11.23
C LYS A 332 18.95 -0.76 11.56
N SER A 333 18.48 -0.75 12.80
CA SER A 333 17.62 0.31 13.29
C SER A 333 18.38 1.65 13.33
N PHE A 334 17.66 2.75 13.17
CA PHE A 334 18.17 4.09 13.38
C PHE A 334 17.17 4.89 14.22
N GLN A 335 17.66 5.94 14.87
CA GLN A 335 16.80 6.84 15.64
C GLN A 335 16.28 7.95 14.70
N PRO A 336 14.96 8.12 14.53
CA PRO A 336 14.41 9.25 13.81
C PRO A 336 14.78 10.57 14.46
N CYS A 337 14.97 11.62 13.67
CA CYS A 337 15.25 12.96 14.16
C CYS A 337 13.99 13.60 14.77
N VAL A 338 14.15 14.36 15.84
CA VAL A 338 13.15 15.30 16.33
C VAL A 338 13.70 16.71 16.10
N PRO A 339 13.04 17.56 15.31
CA PRO A 339 13.53 18.92 15.10
C PRO A 339 13.77 19.64 16.44
N PRO A 340 14.89 20.32 16.66
CA PRO A 340 15.30 20.86 17.96
C PRO A 340 14.28 21.81 18.60
N LEU A 341 13.46 22.50 17.80
CA LEU A 341 12.40 23.38 18.25
C LEU A 341 11.10 22.63 18.60
N LEU A 342 10.95 21.37 18.17
CA LEU A 342 9.76 20.55 18.41
C LEU A 342 10.00 19.46 19.47
N THR A 343 11.07 19.57 20.25
CA THR A 343 11.34 18.65 21.38
C THR A 343 10.32 18.84 22.51
N PRO A 344 9.98 17.80 23.29
CA PRO A 344 9.00 17.89 24.38
C PRO A 344 9.32 18.94 25.48
N LYS A 345 10.57 19.38 25.54
CA LYS A 345 11.00 20.45 26.48
C LYS A 345 10.61 21.86 26.02
N LYS A 346 10.14 22.02 24.79
CA LYS A 346 9.75 23.29 24.18
C LYS A 346 8.23 23.38 24.05
N ASN A 347 7.69 24.60 24.10
CA ASN A 347 6.29 24.80 23.76
C ASN A 347 6.10 24.66 22.25
N ILE A 348 5.43 23.58 21.83
CA ILE A 348 5.26 23.23 20.43
C ILE A 348 4.49 24.33 19.65
N PHE A 349 3.50 24.96 20.28
CA PHE A 349 2.72 26.05 19.67
C PHE A 349 3.57 27.28 19.44
N GLU A 350 4.40 27.68 20.40
CA GLU A 350 5.33 28.80 20.22
C GLU A 350 6.38 28.50 19.13
N SER A 351 6.81 27.24 19.01
CA SER A 351 7.75 26.84 17.98
C SER A 351 7.13 26.95 16.60
N ILE A 352 5.90 26.43 16.40
CA ILE A 352 5.18 26.52 15.12
C ILE A 352 4.80 27.98 14.81
N ALA A 353 4.56 28.83 15.85
CA ALA A 353 4.30 30.26 15.64
C ALA A 353 5.54 31.03 15.15
N LYS A 354 6.74 30.53 15.40
CA LYS A 354 8.00 31.15 14.94
C LYS A 354 8.33 30.79 13.51
N GLN A 355 8.07 29.55 13.09
CA GLN A 355 8.35 29.04 11.75
C GLN A 355 7.53 27.81 11.44
N ASP A 356 7.31 27.56 10.16
CA ASP A 356 6.74 26.32 9.65
C ASP A 356 7.77 25.17 9.70
N PHE A 357 7.29 23.92 9.75
CA PHE A 357 8.12 22.72 9.76
C PHE A 357 7.68 21.70 8.73
N VAL A 358 8.64 20.95 8.21
CA VAL A 358 8.41 19.74 7.43
C VAL A 358 8.86 18.54 8.25
N LEU A 359 8.01 17.53 8.34
CA LEU A 359 8.34 16.23 8.92
C LEU A 359 8.38 15.21 7.79
N TYR A 360 9.50 14.52 7.63
CA TYR A 360 9.67 13.49 6.60
C TYR A 360 9.89 12.13 7.26
N HIS A 361 8.80 11.37 7.43
CA HIS A 361 8.86 10.04 8.01
C HIS A 361 9.48 9.04 7.01
N PRO A 362 10.17 7.98 7.46
CA PRO A 362 10.49 7.63 8.85
C PRO A 362 11.73 8.35 9.40
N TYR A 363 12.32 9.26 8.65
CA TYR A 363 13.56 9.97 9.01
C TYR A 363 13.35 10.92 10.17
N ASP A 364 12.18 11.59 10.21
CA ASP A 364 11.72 12.35 11.38
C ASP A 364 10.76 11.51 12.23
N SER A 365 10.79 11.77 13.54
CA SER A 365 9.95 11.07 14.50
C SER A 365 8.47 11.42 14.34
N PHE A 366 7.62 10.40 14.27
CA PHE A 366 6.17 10.58 14.31
C PHE A 366 5.65 11.02 15.70
N GLU A 367 6.46 10.86 16.73
CA GLU A 367 6.10 11.28 18.11
C GLU A 367 5.83 12.78 18.19
N VAL A 368 6.40 13.60 17.30
CA VAL A 368 6.10 15.04 17.19
C VAL A 368 4.60 15.29 16.99
N ILE A 369 3.93 14.47 16.18
CA ILE A 369 2.47 14.60 15.94
C ILE A 369 1.68 14.15 17.19
N VAL A 370 2.15 13.10 17.86
CA VAL A 370 1.53 12.62 19.10
C VAL A 370 1.66 13.70 20.19
N ASP A 371 2.84 14.30 20.33
CA ASP A 371 3.11 15.35 21.31
C ASP A 371 2.32 16.63 21.00
N LEU A 372 2.11 16.97 19.72
CA LEU A 372 1.25 18.08 19.32
C LEU A 372 -0.18 17.89 19.83
N LEU A 373 -0.73 16.68 19.65
CA LEU A 373 -2.09 16.36 20.09
C LEU A 373 -2.20 16.26 21.63
N ARG A 374 -1.20 15.68 22.30
CA ARG A 374 -1.12 15.66 23.76
C ARG A 374 -1.06 17.09 24.33
N SER A 375 -0.20 17.93 23.76
CA SER A 375 -0.09 19.34 24.14
C SER A 375 -1.40 20.08 23.91
N ALA A 376 -2.08 19.84 22.79
CA ALA A 376 -3.40 20.41 22.51
C ALA A 376 -4.45 19.97 23.54
N GLY A 377 -4.40 18.74 24.00
CA GLY A 377 -5.33 18.20 25.00
C GLY A 377 -5.21 18.89 26.37
N ILE A 378 -4.00 19.24 26.81
CA ILE A 378 -3.74 19.86 28.13
C ILE A 378 -3.77 21.38 28.10
N ASP A 379 -3.51 22.02 26.98
CA ASP A 379 -3.44 23.48 26.84
C ASP A 379 -4.85 24.11 27.05
N THR A 380 -4.99 24.98 28.04
CA THR A 380 -6.27 25.63 28.39
C THR A 380 -6.77 26.59 27.31
N TYR A 381 -5.89 27.11 26.45
CA TYR A 381 -6.25 28.02 25.37
C TYR A 381 -6.75 27.29 24.12
N VAL A 382 -6.50 25.96 23.96
CA VAL A 382 -7.05 25.17 22.88
C VAL A 382 -8.55 24.94 23.10
N SER A 383 -9.36 25.29 22.11
CA SER A 383 -10.81 25.13 22.13
C SER A 383 -11.31 23.96 21.29
N GLU A 384 -10.64 23.69 20.17
CA GLU A 384 -11.10 22.69 19.21
C GLU A 384 -9.94 21.90 18.58
N ILE A 385 -10.17 20.61 18.33
CA ILE A 385 -9.26 19.72 17.59
C ILE A 385 -10.09 18.97 16.54
N CYS A 386 -9.73 19.10 15.25
CA CYS A 386 -10.30 18.35 14.15
C CYS A 386 -9.22 17.49 13.48
N ILE A 387 -9.52 16.21 13.19
CA ILE A 387 -8.57 15.28 12.58
C ILE A 387 -9.26 14.29 11.64
N THR A 388 -8.60 13.94 10.52
CA THR A 388 -9.04 12.84 9.66
C THR A 388 -8.33 11.55 10.03
N MET A 389 -9.04 10.42 10.08
CA MET A 389 -8.52 9.12 10.49
C MET A 389 -8.80 8.06 9.42
N TYR A 390 -7.74 7.39 8.97
CA TYR A 390 -7.79 6.35 7.96
C TYR A 390 -6.77 5.25 8.32
N ARG A 391 -7.21 3.99 8.49
CA ARG A 391 -6.34 2.86 8.89
C ARG A 391 -5.55 3.11 10.18
N MET A 392 -6.23 3.45 11.25
CA MET A 392 -5.62 3.69 12.55
C MET A 392 -5.95 2.55 13.52
N ASP A 393 -4.94 2.10 14.27
CA ASP A 393 -5.15 1.17 15.38
C ASP A 393 -5.92 1.87 16.51
N HIS A 394 -6.96 1.21 17.03
CA HIS A 394 -7.74 1.68 18.17
C HIS A 394 -6.91 1.81 19.47
N LYS A 395 -5.73 1.18 19.55
CA LYS A 395 -4.75 1.32 20.65
C LYS A 395 -3.72 2.42 20.40
N SER A 396 -3.86 3.21 19.31
CA SER A 396 -2.92 4.27 18.97
C SER A 396 -2.85 5.36 20.06
N PRO A 397 -1.65 5.89 20.38
CA PRO A 397 -1.50 7.02 21.32
C PRO A 397 -2.22 8.29 20.85
N ILE A 398 -2.48 8.44 19.56
CA ILE A 398 -3.30 9.53 19.02
C ILE A 398 -4.76 9.40 19.51
N VAL A 399 -5.32 8.20 19.48
CA VAL A 399 -6.70 7.95 19.94
C VAL A 399 -6.82 8.29 21.43
N GLU A 400 -5.83 7.92 22.23
CA GLU A 400 -5.78 8.24 23.65
C GLU A 400 -5.68 9.75 23.88
N ALA A 401 -4.83 10.46 23.14
CA ALA A 401 -4.69 11.90 23.23
C ALA A 401 -6.01 12.65 22.90
N LEU A 402 -6.74 12.19 21.86
CA LEU A 402 -8.02 12.79 21.48
C LEU A 402 -9.11 12.56 22.54
N ILE A 403 -9.18 11.36 23.11
CA ILE A 403 -10.13 11.04 24.19
C ILE A 403 -9.81 11.87 25.44
N GLU A 404 -8.55 12.01 25.82
CA GLU A 404 -8.13 12.81 26.95
C GLU A 404 -8.47 14.30 26.73
N ALA A 405 -8.25 14.82 25.52
CA ALA A 405 -8.65 16.17 25.15
C ALA A 405 -10.17 16.39 25.29
N ALA A 406 -10.99 15.44 24.83
CA ALA A 406 -12.45 15.51 24.95
C ALA A 406 -12.89 15.47 26.41
N LYS A 407 -12.32 14.60 27.25
CA LYS A 407 -12.58 14.55 28.72
C LYS A 407 -12.23 15.85 29.43
N ARG A 408 -11.25 16.61 28.93
CA ARG A 408 -10.89 17.95 29.40
C ARG A 408 -11.77 19.08 28.86
N GLY A 409 -12.87 18.73 28.17
CA GLY A 409 -13.85 19.69 27.68
C GLY A 409 -13.49 20.36 26.36
N LYS A 410 -12.48 19.83 25.62
CA LYS A 410 -12.20 20.32 24.27
C LYS A 410 -13.25 19.80 23.28
N LYS A 411 -13.61 20.62 22.29
CA LYS A 411 -14.40 20.14 21.15
C LYS A 411 -13.49 19.31 20.24
N VAL A 412 -13.64 17.98 20.26
CA VAL A 412 -12.82 17.07 19.45
C VAL A 412 -13.68 16.42 18.40
N THR A 413 -13.33 16.62 17.13
CA THR A 413 -14.01 16.00 15.98
C THR A 413 -13.03 15.11 15.20
N ALA A 414 -13.35 13.82 15.10
CA ALA A 414 -12.60 12.84 14.33
C ALA A 414 -13.41 12.38 13.11
N ILE A 415 -12.91 12.61 11.92
CA ILE A 415 -13.47 12.13 10.67
C ILE A 415 -12.88 10.76 10.38
N VAL A 416 -13.66 9.69 10.51
CA VAL A 416 -13.21 8.29 10.36
C VAL A 416 -13.73 7.70 9.06
N GLU A 417 -12.86 7.28 8.15
CA GLU A 417 -13.23 6.60 6.90
C GLU A 417 -13.48 5.11 7.16
N LEU A 418 -14.75 4.73 7.33
CA LEU A 418 -15.13 3.34 7.60
C LEU A 418 -14.88 2.38 6.43
N LYS A 419 -14.92 2.88 5.19
CA LYS A 419 -14.71 2.09 3.96
C LYS A 419 -13.22 1.93 3.62
N ALA A 420 -12.33 2.05 4.61
CA ALA A 420 -10.91 1.74 4.42
C ALA A 420 -10.77 0.24 4.18
N LYS A 421 -10.38 -0.13 2.97
CA LYS A 421 -10.36 -1.50 2.46
C LYS A 421 -9.54 -2.43 3.36
N PHE A 422 -10.15 -3.52 3.82
CA PHE A 422 -9.61 -4.53 4.75
C PHE A 422 -9.37 -4.06 6.21
N ASP A 423 -9.73 -2.83 6.55
CA ASP A 423 -9.64 -2.28 7.92
C ASP A 423 -11.01 -1.90 8.49
N GLU A 424 -12.10 -2.30 7.86
CA GLU A 424 -13.45 -1.89 8.22
C GLU A 424 -13.82 -2.31 9.65
N GLU A 425 -13.46 -3.53 10.07
CA GLU A 425 -13.71 -4.04 11.43
C GLU A 425 -12.97 -3.20 12.48
N ASN A 426 -11.69 -2.95 12.27
CA ASN A 426 -10.88 -2.12 13.17
C ASN A 426 -11.43 -0.69 13.25
N ASN A 427 -11.88 -0.11 12.12
CA ASN A 427 -12.45 1.23 12.11
C ASN A 427 -13.81 1.32 12.82
N ILE A 428 -14.61 0.25 12.84
CA ILE A 428 -15.84 0.18 13.65
C ILE A 428 -15.51 0.22 15.14
N VAL A 429 -14.53 -0.57 15.58
CA VAL A 429 -14.03 -0.58 16.96
C VAL A 429 -13.50 0.80 17.34
N LEU A 430 -12.74 1.43 16.45
CA LEU A 430 -12.19 2.78 16.62
C LEU A 430 -13.28 3.83 16.83
N VAL A 431 -14.32 3.85 15.99
CA VAL A 431 -15.45 4.79 16.12
C VAL A 431 -16.14 4.61 17.46
N THR A 432 -16.40 3.36 17.85
CA THR A 432 -17.05 3.05 19.13
C THR A 432 -16.21 3.55 20.31
N LYS A 433 -14.88 3.31 20.29
CA LYS A 433 -13.96 3.77 21.34
C LYS A 433 -13.92 5.30 21.44
N LEU A 434 -13.83 5.99 20.32
CA LEU A 434 -13.81 7.45 20.26
C LEU A 434 -15.10 8.06 20.84
N ARG A 435 -16.27 7.56 20.43
CA ARG A 435 -17.58 8.04 20.92
C ARG A 435 -17.76 7.82 22.43
N ASN A 436 -17.39 6.63 22.90
CA ASN A 436 -17.42 6.33 24.33
C ASN A 436 -16.48 7.24 25.14
N GLY A 437 -15.41 7.75 24.51
CA GLY A 437 -14.47 8.71 25.07
C GLY A 437 -14.90 10.17 24.96
N GLY A 438 -16.10 10.46 24.43
CA GLY A 438 -16.62 11.85 24.30
C GLY A 438 -16.17 12.58 23.03
N VAL A 439 -15.50 11.88 22.08
CA VAL A 439 -15.07 12.46 20.80
C VAL A 439 -16.24 12.41 19.82
N ASN A 440 -16.51 13.51 19.08
CA ASN A 440 -17.44 13.54 17.97
C ASN A 440 -16.85 12.79 16.78
N ALA A 441 -17.12 11.48 16.68
CA ALA A 441 -16.66 10.66 15.56
C ALA A 441 -17.68 10.69 14.40
N VAL A 442 -17.32 11.34 13.30
CA VAL A 442 -18.10 11.45 12.06
C VAL A 442 -17.58 10.43 11.06
N TYR A 443 -18.45 9.62 10.45
CA TYR A 443 -18.01 8.50 9.61
C TYR A 443 -18.93 8.17 8.43
N ASN A 444 -20.05 8.84 8.28
CA ASN A 444 -20.99 8.58 7.17
C ASN A 444 -20.97 9.75 6.18
N PHE A 445 -20.20 9.58 5.10
CA PHE A 445 -20.11 10.57 4.03
C PHE A 445 -20.82 10.01 2.79
N PRO A 446 -21.95 10.60 2.38
CA PRO A 446 -22.77 10.03 1.30
C PRO A 446 -22.06 9.97 -0.05
N SER A 447 -21.24 10.97 -0.37
CA SER A 447 -20.78 11.20 -1.74
C SER A 447 -19.32 10.83 -2.00
N PHE A 448 -18.39 11.04 -1.05
CA PHE A 448 -16.96 10.91 -1.29
C PHE A 448 -16.23 10.19 -0.16
N LYS A 449 -15.16 9.44 -0.51
CA LYS A 449 -14.23 8.87 0.46
C LYS A 449 -13.27 9.94 0.97
N VAL A 450 -13.12 10.07 2.30
CA VAL A 450 -12.13 10.99 2.88
C VAL A 450 -10.77 10.31 2.93
N HIS A 451 -9.83 10.80 2.11
CA HIS A 451 -8.48 10.24 2.06
C HIS A 451 -7.39 11.28 2.41
N ALA A 452 -7.73 12.55 2.56
CA ALA A 452 -6.81 13.58 3.04
C ALA A 452 -6.34 13.32 4.48
N LYS A 453 -5.12 13.71 4.83
CA LYS A 453 -4.51 13.58 6.14
C LYS A 453 -4.33 14.96 6.72
N LEU A 454 -5.29 15.34 7.56
CA LEU A 454 -5.49 16.70 8.04
C LEU A 454 -5.67 16.71 9.55
N CYS A 455 -5.00 17.62 10.22
CA CYS A 455 -5.25 17.94 11.62
C CYS A 455 -5.28 19.46 11.80
N LEU A 456 -6.30 19.96 12.47
CA LEU A 456 -6.48 21.36 12.80
C LEU A 456 -6.67 21.50 14.32
N ILE A 457 -5.91 22.40 14.93
CA ILE A 457 -6.03 22.78 16.35
C ILE A 457 -6.33 24.27 16.41
N VAL A 458 -7.46 24.61 17.02
CA VAL A 458 -7.88 26.01 17.19
C VAL A 458 -7.54 26.46 18.61
N ARG A 459 -6.70 27.49 18.74
CA ARG A 459 -6.19 28.04 19.99
C ARG A 459 -6.54 29.54 20.12
N LYS A 460 -7.05 29.93 21.29
CA LYS A 460 -7.34 31.33 21.61
C LYS A 460 -6.09 31.95 22.24
N GLU A 461 -5.44 32.87 21.53
CA GLU A 461 -4.23 33.56 21.99
C GLU A 461 -4.52 35.02 22.26
N LYS A 462 -4.54 35.40 23.52
CA LYS A 462 -4.93 36.76 23.94
C LYS A 462 -6.31 37.12 23.36
N ASN A 463 -6.37 37.96 22.33
CA ASN A 463 -7.60 38.36 21.64
C ASN A 463 -7.69 37.81 20.22
N LYS A 464 -6.84 36.83 19.83
CA LYS A 464 -6.75 36.29 18.47
C LYS A 464 -7.00 34.77 18.49
N ILE A 465 -7.67 34.28 17.46
CA ILE A 465 -7.78 32.84 17.17
C ILE A 465 -6.61 32.46 16.27
N THR A 466 -5.75 31.56 16.75
CA THR A 466 -4.66 30.98 15.96
C THR A 466 -5.00 29.54 15.60
N ARG A 467 -4.77 29.15 14.35
CA ARG A 467 -5.03 27.84 13.82
C ARG A 467 -3.71 27.15 13.52
N TYR A 468 -3.47 26.01 14.19
CA TYR A 468 -2.32 25.17 13.95
C TYR A 468 -2.73 24.00 13.07
N SER A 469 -2.10 23.89 11.93
CA SER A 469 -2.48 22.95 10.87
C SER A 469 -1.37 21.95 10.61
N HIS A 470 -1.73 20.66 10.51
CA HIS A 470 -0.89 19.63 9.94
C HIS A 470 -1.56 19.05 8.69
N ILE A 471 -0.84 19.06 7.57
CA ILE A 471 -1.30 18.55 6.28
C ILE A 471 -0.23 17.58 5.77
N GLY A 472 -0.60 16.31 5.50
CA GLY A 472 0.38 15.30 5.15
C GLY A 472 -0.05 14.33 4.06
N SER A 473 0.91 13.53 3.61
CA SER A 473 0.70 12.41 2.69
C SER A 473 0.39 11.09 3.43
N GLY A 474 0.87 10.94 4.66
CA GLY A 474 0.82 9.72 5.47
C GLY A 474 -0.35 9.68 6.45
N ASN A 475 -0.88 8.47 6.68
CA ASN A 475 -1.89 8.24 7.70
C ASN A 475 -1.34 8.53 9.11
N TYR A 476 -2.21 8.90 10.04
CA TYR A 476 -1.85 9.09 11.44
C TYR A 476 -1.67 7.75 12.17
N ASN A 477 -0.70 6.95 11.71
CA ASN A 477 -0.43 5.61 12.23
C ASN A 477 1.06 5.45 12.57
N ALA A 478 1.37 5.34 13.87
CA ALA A 478 2.73 5.26 14.39
C ALA A 478 3.52 4.01 13.92
N VAL A 479 2.82 2.94 13.51
CA VAL A 479 3.46 1.73 12.98
C VAL A 479 3.90 1.97 11.53
N THR A 480 2.99 2.44 10.68
CA THR A 480 3.30 2.69 9.26
C THR A 480 4.27 3.85 9.09
N ALA A 481 4.25 4.86 9.98
CA ALA A 481 5.19 5.97 9.96
C ALA A 481 6.66 5.56 10.16
N LYS A 482 6.94 4.35 10.66
CA LYS A 482 8.29 3.78 10.78
C LYS A 482 8.82 3.15 9.50
N ILE A 483 7.94 2.88 8.54
CA ILE A 483 8.27 2.10 7.33
C ILE A 483 7.81 2.76 6.03
N TYR A 484 7.01 3.84 6.10
CA TYR A 484 6.55 4.61 4.94
C TYR A 484 7.28 5.94 4.84
N GLY A 485 7.77 6.26 3.64
CA GLY A 485 8.32 7.57 3.31
C GLY A 485 7.19 8.58 3.08
N ASP A 486 6.81 9.32 4.11
CA ASP A 486 5.70 10.28 4.09
C ASP A 486 6.14 11.69 4.49
N ILE A 487 5.53 12.69 3.86
CA ILE A 487 5.78 14.10 4.17
C ILE A 487 4.58 14.69 4.91
N GLY A 488 4.85 15.47 5.97
CA GLY A 488 3.88 16.27 6.70
C GLY A 488 4.35 17.71 6.86
N TYR A 489 3.44 18.65 6.75
CA TYR A 489 3.70 20.09 6.88
C TYR A 489 2.96 20.64 8.09
N LEU A 490 3.68 21.30 9.00
CA LEU A 490 3.16 21.96 10.19
C LEU A 490 3.25 23.46 10.05
N THR A 491 2.14 24.17 10.21
CA THR A 491 2.06 25.63 10.07
C THR A 491 1.00 26.25 10.98
N CYS A 492 1.19 27.52 11.32
CA CYS A 492 0.13 28.39 11.85
C CYS A 492 -0.21 29.55 10.89
N ASN A 493 0.11 29.40 9.59
CA ASN A 493 -0.29 30.39 8.59
C ASN A 493 -1.81 30.57 8.62
N SER A 494 -2.26 31.84 8.76
CA SER A 494 -3.67 32.16 8.99
C SER A 494 -4.55 31.81 7.79
N GLU A 495 -4.08 32.00 6.56
CA GLU A 495 -4.82 31.67 5.34
C GLU A 495 -5.01 30.15 5.24
N VAL A 496 -3.93 29.38 5.37
CA VAL A 496 -3.99 27.90 5.40
C VAL A 496 -4.92 27.39 6.51
N GLY A 497 -4.84 28.00 7.71
CA GLY A 497 -5.68 27.59 8.83
C GLY A 497 -7.17 27.84 8.60
N VAL A 498 -7.54 28.96 7.97
CA VAL A 498 -8.94 29.27 7.62
C VAL A 498 -9.44 28.34 6.53
N GLU A 499 -8.67 28.11 5.47
CA GLU A 499 -9.05 27.20 4.39
C GLU A 499 -9.23 25.77 4.92
N LEU A 500 -8.38 25.32 5.85
CA LEU A 500 -8.49 24.01 6.46
C LEU A 500 -9.72 23.87 7.37
N GLU A 501 -10.04 24.90 8.16
CA GLU A 501 -11.27 24.93 8.98
C GLU A 501 -12.53 24.88 8.10
N GLU A 502 -12.56 25.64 7.01
CA GLU A 502 -13.64 25.60 6.03
C GLU A 502 -13.78 24.21 5.40
N LEU A 503 -12.67 23.55 5.05
CA LEU A 503 -12.71 22.19 4.52
C LEU A 503 -13.28 21.19 5.54
N PHE A 504 -12.91 21.27 6.82
CA PHE A 504 -13.52 20.44 7.85
C PHE A 504 -15.03 20.69 7.96
N ASN A 505 -15.48 21.95 7.91
CA ASN A 505 -16.88 22.31 7.92
C ASN A 505 -17.64 21.78 6.68
N ILE A 506 -17.01 21.80 5.51
CA ILE A 506 -17.58 21.23 4.27
C ILE A 506 -17.77 19.71 4.43
N ILE A 507 -16.75 19.01 4.92
CA ILE A 507 -16.80 17.55 5.11
C ILE A 507 -17.87 17.16 6.14
N ILE A 508 -17.99 17.90 7.24
CA ILE A 508 -18.90 17.58 8.35
C ILE A 508 -20.35 17.97 8.03
N ASN A 509 -20.57 19.12 7.44
CA ASN A 509 -21.88 19.76 7.31
C ASN A 509 -22.40 19.81 5.87
N GLY A 510 -21.59 19.40 4.87
CA GLY A 510 -21.99 19.46 3.46
C GLY A 510 -22.14 20.90 2.90
N LEU A 511 -21.43 21.87 3.46
CA LEU A 511 -21.50 23.26 3.04
C LEU A 511 -20.89 23.46 1.65
N GLN A 512 -21.25 24.60 1.00
CA GLN A 512 -20.63 24.98 -0.28
C GLN A 512 -19.19 25.42 -0.07
N GLU A 513 -18.31 24.97 -0.97
CA GLU A 513 -16.90 25.36 -0.98
C GLU A 513 -16.72 26.82 -1.45
N LYS A 514 -15.72 27.46 -0.86
CA LYS A 514 -15.13 28.71 -1.34
C LYS A 514 -13.85 28.44 -2.13
N GLU A 515 -13.44 29.40 -2.93
CA GLU A 515 -12.12 29.36 -3.58
C GLU A 515 -11.01 29.37 -2.53
N THR A 516 -10.03 28.49 -2.70
CA THR A 516 -8.86 28.35 -1.85
C THR A 516 -7.60 28.79 -2.57
N LYS A 517 -6.69 29.44 -1.86
CA LYS A 517 -5.41 29.95 -2.38
C LYS A 517 -4.27 28.95 -2.21
N HIS A 518 -4.24 28.28 -1.05
CA HIS A 518 -3.16 27.39 -0.66
C HIS A 518 -3.52 25.90 -0.78
N LEU A 519 -4.79 25.54 -0.58
CA LEU A 519 -5.26 24.17 -0.63
C LEU A 519 -5.90 23.85 -1.98
N LEU A 520 -5.35 22.87 -2.68
CA LEU A 520 -5.99 22.27 -3.85
C LEU A 520 -6.81 21.07 -3.39
N ILE A 521 -8.11 21.10 -3.60
CA ILE A 521 -9.05 20.13 -3.03
C ILE A 521 -9.69 19.31 -4.13
N ALA A 522 -9.57 17.96 -4.07
CA ALA A 522 -10.34 17.06 -4.90
C ALA A 522 -11.69 16.74 -4.20
N PRO A 523 -12.75 16.47 -5.00
CA PRO A 523 -12.77 16.30 -6.46
C PRO A 523 -12.95 17.62 -7.26
N LYS A 524 -13.02 18.76 -6.62
CA LYS A 524 -13.48 19.99 -7.30
C LYS A 524 -12.38 20.80 -8.00
N THR A 525 -11.34 21.23 -7.26
CA THR A 525 -10.37 22.20 -7.80
C THR A 525 -9.04 21.55 -8.19
N LEU A 526 -8.63 20.48 -7.51
CA LEU A 526 -7.29 19.93 -7.59
C LEU A 526 -6.87 19.56 -9.02
N LYS A 527 -7.70 18.82 -9.77
CA LYS A 527 -7.40 18.42 -11.14
C LYS A 527 -7.17 19.61 -12.05
N ASN A 528 -8.12 20.55 -12.04
CA ASN A 528 -8.08 21.76 -12.90
C ASN A 528 -6.88 22.64 -12.54
N GLU A 529 -6.54 22.74 -11.26
CA GLU A 529 -5.40 23.53 -10.80
C GLU A 529 -4.05 22.90 -11.19
N ILE A 530 -3.95 21.56 -11.23
CA ILE A 530 -2.75 20.88 -11.77
C ILE A 530 -2.65 21.12 -13.28
N LEU A 531 -3.73 20.97 -14.04
CA LEU A 531 -3.76 21.22 -15.48
C LEU A 531 -3.36 22.67 -15.79
N ARG A 532 -3.93 23.65 -15.07
CA ARG A 532 -3.58 25.07 -15.20
C ARG A 532 -2.10 25.35 -14.94
N ARG A 533 -1.49 24.68 -13.97
CA ARG A 533 -0.05 24.82 -13.67
C ARG A 533 0.83 24.22 -14.75
N ILE A 534 0.43 23.09 -15.33
CA ILE A 534 1.13 22.51 -16.49
C ILE A 534 1.07 23.45 -17.69
N ASP A 535 -0.11 24.03 -17.99
CA ASP A 535 -0.26 25.01 -19.08
C ASP A 535 0.56 26.28 -18.82
N LYS A 536 0.60 26.76 -17.57
CA LYS A 536 1.46 27.89 -17.19
C LYS A 536 2.94 27.58 -17.42
N GLU A 537 3.38 26.35 -17.12
CA GLU A 537 4.76 25.91 -17.34
C GLU A 537 5.11 25.83 -18.84
N ILE A 538 4.16 25.40 -19.69
CA ILE A 538 4.31 25.43 -21.16
C ILE A 538 4.52 26.87 -21.63
N ASN A 539 3.68 27.81 -21.18
CA ASN A 539 3.78 29.21 -21.53
C ASN A 539 5.09 29.85 -21.03
N PHE A 540 5.56 29.46 -19.85
CA PHE A 540 6.86 29.88 -19.33
C PHE A 540 8.01 29.32 -20.18
N HIS A 541 7.94 28.03 -20.58
CA HIS A 541 8.94 27.43 -21.46
C HIS A 541 9.02 28.14 -22.81
N HIS A 542 7.89 28.46 -23.44
CA HIS A 542 7.87 29.21 -24.71
C HIS A 542 8.55 30.58 -24.63
N LYS A 543 8.51 31.22 -23.45
CA LYS A 543 9.14 32.53 -23.24
C LYS A 543 10.64 32.46 -22.95
N THR A 544 11.07 31.38 -22.24
CA THR A 544 12.40 31.36 -21.60
C THR A 544 13.27 30.14 -21.97
N GLY A 545 12.68 29.12 -22.57
CA GLY A 545 13.35 27.82 -22.82
C GLY A 545 13.60 26.97 -21.55
N ASN A 546 13.15 27.42 -20.37
CA ASN A 546 13.57 26.86 -19.07
C ASN A 546 12.46 26.10 -18.31
N GLY A 547 11.35 25.72 -18.97
CA GLY A 547 10.28 24.96 -18.32
C GLY A 547 10.74 23.65 -17.71
N TYR A 548 10.28 23.35 -16.49
CA TYR A 548 10.65 22.13 -15.78
C TYR A 548 9.56 21.67 -14.81
N LEU A 549 9.12 20.43 -14.95
CA LEU A 549 8.21 19.74 -14.05
C LEU A 549 8.91 18.57 -13.39
N ALA A 550 8.72 18.41 -12.08
CA ALA A 550 9.25 17.25 -11.36
C ALA A 550 8.24 16.74 -10.33
N PHE A 551 7.77 15.49 -10.48
CA PHE A 551 6.75 14.90 -9.63
C PHE A 551 7.23 13.61 -8.97
N LYS A 552 6.98 13.48 -7.67
CA LYS A 552 7.07 12.22 -6.91
C LYS A 552 5.68 11.84 -6.45
N LEU A 553 5.22 10.66 -6.87
CA LEU A 553 3.88 10.16 -6.57
C LEU A 553 3.85 8.62 -6.57
N ASN A 554 2.76 8.03 -6.06
CA ASN A 554 2.67 6.58 -6.06
C ASN A 554 2.15 6.03 -7.37
N ASN A 555 1.15 6.68 -8.00
CA ASN A 555 0.50 6.17 -9.20
C ASN A 555 0.12 7.31 -10.16
N LEU A 556 0.30 7.09 -11.45
CA LEU A 556 -0.08 8.00 -12.53
C LEU A 556 -0.99 7.26 -13.51
N GLU A 557 -2.29 7.63 -13.54
CA GLU A 557 -3.31 6.94 -14.33
C GLU A 557 -4.34 7.90 -14.96
N GLU A 558 -4.49 9.11 -14.42
CA GLU A 558 -5.49 10.05 -14.95
C GLU A 558 -5.14 10.48 -16.37
N LYS A 559 -6.04 10.19 -17.32
CA LYS A 559 -5.81 10.37 -18.77
C LYS A 559 -5.51 11.82 -19.13
N GLU A 560 -6.29 12.77 -18.62
CA GLU A 560 -6.12 14.19 -18.94
C GLU A 560 -4.80 14.76 -18.41
N ILE A 561 -4.36 14.30 -17.22
CA ILE A 561 -3.04 14.66 -16.66
C ILE A 561 -1.92 14.10 -17.54
N ILE A 562 -2.02 12.85 -17.98
CA ILE A 562 -1.02 12.23 -18.88
C ILE A 562 -0.95 13.00 -20.20
N GLN A 563 -2.09 13.36 -20.79
CA GLN A 563 -2.16 14.16 -22.02
C GLN A 563 -1.58 15.56 -21.83
N ALA A 564 -1.80 16.21 -20.69
CA ALA A 564 -1.20 17.51 -20.37
C ALA A 564 0.33 17.41 -20.24
N LEU A 565 0.86 16.33 -19.64
CA LEU A 565 2.30 16.06 -19.59
C LEU A 565 2.87 15.81 -21.00
N TYR A 566 2.14 15.11 -21.88
CA TYR A 566 2.54 14.96 -23.28
C TYR A 566 2.58 16.31 -24.01
N LYS A 567 1.56 17.17 -23.82
CA LYS A 567 1.57 18.53 -24.40
C LYS A 567 2.78 19.33 -23.92
N ALA A 568 3.10 19.26 -22.63
CA ALA A 568 4.26 19.94 -22.07
C ALA A 568 5.58 19.39 -22.66
N SER A 569 5.71 18.07 -22.84
CA SER A 569 6.88 17.46 -23.48
C SER A 569 7.01 17.87 -24.95
N ILE A 570 5.91 17.90 -25.71
CA ILE A 570 5.88 18.36 -27.12
C ILE A 570 6.33 19.83 -27.20
N ALA A 571 5.94 20.65 -26.23
CA ALA A 571 6.36 22.06 -26.14
C ALA A 571 7.85 22.23 -25.76
N GLY A 572 8.56 21.16 -25.38
CA GLY A 572 9.97 21.18 -25.00
C GLY A 572 10.23 21.21 -23.49
N VAL A 573 9.20 21.25 -22.65
CA VAL A 573 9.34 21.24 -21.17
C VAL A 573 9.99 19.93 -20.73
N LYS A 574 11.06 20.01 -19.93
CA LYS A 574 11.69 18.85 -19.31
C LYS A 574 10.82 18.34 -18.15
N ILE A 575 10.60 17.02 -18.08
CA ILE A 575 9.71 16.39 -17.09
C ILE A 575 10.41 15.19 -16.47
N ASP A 576 10.64 15.23 -15.15
CA ASP A 576 11.21 14.14 -14.38
C ASP A 576 10.17 13.60 -13.39
N LEU A 577 9.80 12.32 -13.50
CA LEU A 577 8.78 11.68 -12.69
C LEU A 577 9.38 10.53 -11.87
N ASN A 578 9.10 10.51 -10.57
CA ASN A 578 9.31 9.33 -9.72
C ASN A 578 7.95 8.72 -9.39
N VAL A 579 7.57 7.65 -10.11
CA VAL A 579 6.30 6.94 -9.95
C VAL A 579 6.58 5.55 -9.36
N ARG A 580 6.33 5.38 -8.06
CA ARG A 580 6.65 4.14 -7.35
C ARG A 580 5.89 2.92 -7.89
N GLY A 581 4.58 3.04 -8.07
CA GLY A 581 3.68 1.93 -8.40
C GLY A 581 3.35 1.86 -9.89
N LEU A 582 2.06 1.93 -10.19
CA LEU A 582 1.60 1.89 -11.58
C LEU A 582 1.77 3.23 -12.29
N CYS A 583 2.17 3.17 -13.55
CA CYS A 583 2.29 4.30 -14.45
C CYS A 583 1.65 3.95 -15.79
N CYS A 584 0.61 4.68 -16.18
CA CYS A 584 -0.03 4.52 -17.50
C CYS A 584 0.57 5.44 -18.57
N LEU A 585 1.43 6.40 -18.17
CA LEU A 585 2.20 7.23 -19.10
C LEU A 585 3.30 6.41 -19.76
N LYS A 586 3.46 6.58 -21.07
CA LYS A 586 4.50 5.93 -21.89
C LYS A 586 5.59 6.94 -22.23
N PRO A 587 6.80 6.83 -21.63
CA PRO A 587 7.90 7.75 -21.89
C PRO A 587 8.63 7.41 -23.18
N GLY A 588 9.40 8.36 -23.73
CA GLY A 588 10.34 8.13 -24.82
C GLY A 588 9.71 7.92 -26.21
N ILE A 589 8.43 8.29 -26.39
CA ILE A 589 7.79 8.29 -27.71
C ILE A 589 8.28 9.52 -28.49
N LYS A 590 8.94 9.29 -29.64
CA LYS A 590 9.48 10.34 -30.50
C LYS A 590 8.39 11.35 -30.89
N GLY A 591 8.68 12.64 -30.67
CA GLY A 591 7.78 13.75 -30.95
C GLY A 591 6.60 13.88 -29.99
N ILE A 592 6.53 13.07 -28.91
CA ILE A 592 5.44 13.13 -27.92
C ILE A 592 5.98 13.19 -26.49
N SER A 593 6.75 12.20 -26.06
CA SER A 593 7.19 12.07 -24.66
C SER A 593 8.70 11.89 -24.52
N GLU A 594 9.47 12.35 -25.46
CA GLU A 594 10.95 12.25 -25.45
C GLU A 594 11.60 13.12 -24.36
N ASN A 595 10.91 14.18 -23.88
CA ASN A 595 11.36 15.03 -22.79
C ASN A 595 10.87 14.53 -21.41
N ILE A 596 10.23 13.36 -21.34
CA ILE A 596 9.73 12.76 -20.10
C ILE A 596 10.64 11.60 -19.68
N SER A 597 11.19 11.70 -18.48
CA SER A 597 11.89 10.61 -17.79
C SER A 597 11.03 10.11 -16.64
N VAL A 598 10.87 8.80 -16.54
CA VAL A 598 10.13 8.17 -15.43
C VAL A 598 11.03 7.16 -14.73
N ILE A 599 11.16 7.31 -13.41
CA ILE A 599 11.83 6.33 -12.56
C ILE A 599 10.87 5.78 -11.51
N SER A 600 11.24 4.65 -10.94
CA SER A 600 10.55 4.03 -9.80
C SER A 600 11.59 3.57 -8.79
N ILE A 601 11.34 3.83 -7.51
CA ILE A 601 12.17 3.40 -6.40
C ILE A 601 11.37 2.44 -5.53
N VAL A 602 11.92 1.25 -5.32
CA VAL A 602 11.51 0.27 -4.32
C VAL A 602 12.72 -0.02 -3.45
N GLY A 603 12.55 -0.11 -2.13
CA GLY A 603 13.64 -0.36 -1.22
C GLY A 603 13.13 -0.56 0.21
N ARG A 604 14.01 -0.30 1.20
CA ARG A 604 13.75 -0.51 2.62
C ARG A 604 12.43 0.10 3.10
N PHE A 605 12.16 1.35 2.68
CA PHE A 605 10.93 2.09 3.01
C PHE A 605 10.01 2.16 1.81
N LEU A 606 8.70 2.13 2.08
CA LEU A 606 7.70 2.31 1.05
C LEU A 606 7.59 3.81 0.71
N GLU A 607 7.99 4.17 -0.49
CA GLU A 607 7.91 5.54 -1.00
C GLU A 607 6.45 5.97 -1.16
N HIS A 608 5.95 6.80 -0.24
CA HIS A 608 4.53 7.16 -0.17
C HIS A 608 4.27 8.65 -0.26
N ALA A 609 5.26 9.50 -0.09
CA ALA A 609 5.13 10.94 -0.23
C ALA A 609 4.70 11.36 -1.63
N ARG A 610 3.87 12.40 -1.72
CA ARG A 610 3.54 13.06 -2.98
C ARG A 610 4.06 14.47 -2.92
N ILE A 611 4.91 14.81 -3.90
CA ILE A 611 5.58 16.09 -4.05
C ILE A 611 5.50 16.48 -5.53
N TYR A 612 4.96 17.65 -5.82
CA TYR A 612 4.81 18.15 -7.18
C TYR A 612 5.53 19.50 -7.27
N TYR A 613 6.47 19.63 -8.19
CA TYR A 613 7.23 20.84 -8.44
C TYR A 613 6.95 21.38 -9.83
N PHE A 614 6.64 22.66 -9.88
CA PHE A 614 6.47 23.48 -11.09
C PHE A 614 7.49 24.62 -11.01
N ARG A 615 8.31 24.81 -12.04
CA ARG A 615 9.34 25.87 -12.02
C ARG A 615 8.73 27.26 -12.05
N ASN A 616 7.66 27.48 -12.81
CA ASN A 616 6.83 28.68 -12.80
C ASN A 616 7.60 30.00 -12.57
N GLU A 617 8.22 30.56 -13.60
CA GLU A 617 8.98 31.81 -13.54
C GLU A 617 10.17 31.80 -12.54
N THR A 618 10.15 32.59 -11.46
CA THR A 618 11.36 32.82 -10.66
C THR A 618 11.49 32.00 -9.38
N ASN A 619 10.40 31.63 -8.73
CA ASN A 619 10.44 31.12 -7.35
C ASN A 619 10.09 29.62 -7.21
N GLY A 620 9.63 28.99 -8.27
CA GLY A 620 9.13 27.62 -8.22
C GLY A 620 7.96 27.43 -7.26
N GLU A 621 7.08 26.49 -7.55
CA GLU A 621 5.99 26.11 -6.66
C GLU A 621 6.14 24.63 -6.27
N VAL A 622 5.96 24.32 -4.99
CA VAL A 622 5.97 22.96 -4.47
C VAL A 622 4.61 22.66 -3.85
N LEU A 623 3.97 21.58 -4.31
CA LEU A 623 2.76 21.06 -3.70
C LEU A 623 3.09 19.77 -2.96
N VAL A 624 2.53 19.59 -1.76
CA VAL A 624 2.64 18.36 -0.96
C VAL A 624 1.28 17.94 -0.41
N GLY A 625 1.03 16.64 -0.30
CA GLY A 625 -0.23 16.17 0.31
C GLY A 625 -0.59 14.73 -0.05
N SER A 626 -1.89 14.46 -0.11
CA SER A 626 -2.41 13.09 -0.13
C SER A 626 -2.71 12.51 -1.51
N SER A 627 -2.85 13.36 -2.54
CA SER A 627 -3.37 12.95 -3.86
C SER A 627 -2.32 12.35 -4.77
N ASP A 628 -2.61 11.17 -5.32
CA ASP A 628 -2.00 10.67 -6.55
C ASP A 628 -2.74 11.22 -7.79
N MET A 629 -2.15 11.09 -8.97
CA MET A 629 -2.77 11.45 -10.25
C MET A 629 -3.51 10.23 -10.84
N MET A 630 -4.57 9.82 -10.14
CA MET A 630 -5.47 8.74 -10.54
C MET A 630 -6.91 9.25 -10.61
N PHE A 631 -7.73 8.68 -11.50
CA PHE A 631 -9.14 9.04 -11.65
C PHE A 631 -9.88 9.08 -10.30
N ARG A 632 -9.75 8.01 -9.49
CA ARG A 632 -10.42 7.91 -8.18
C ARG A 632 -9.96 8.97 -7.18
N ASN A 633 -8.69 9.38 -7.21
CA ASN A 633 -8.17 10.41 -6.30
C ASN A 633 -8.70 11.79 -6.68
N LEU A 634 -8.77 12.06 -7.98
CA LEU A 634 -9.13 13.38 -8.50
C LEU A 634 -10.66 13.60 -8.62
N ASN A 635 -11.46 12.50 -8.69
CA ASN A 635 -12.89 12.58 -8.97
C ASN A 635 -13.81 11.92 -7.93
N GLU A 636 -13.29 10.98 -7.09
CA GLU A 636 -14.12 10.15 -6.19
C GLU A 636 -13.73 10.27 -4.71
N ARG A 637 -12.70 11.09 -4.39
CA ARG A 637 -12.17 11.21 -3.03
C ARG A 637 -11.97 12.67 -2.63
N ILE A 638 -12.04 12.90 -1.33
CA ILE A 638 -11.53 14.13 -0.74
C ILE A 638 -10.04 13.95 -0.53
N GLU A 639 -9.25 14.66 -1.34
CA GLU A 639 -7.79 14.73 -1.27
C GLU A 639 -7.37 16.19 -1.18
N VAL A 640 -6.18 16.42 -0.62
CA VAL A 640 -5.63 17.77 -0.49
C VAL A 640 -4.18 17.79 -0.95
N LEU A 641 -3.82 18.80 -1.72
CA LEU A 641 -2.45 19.25 -1.93
C LEU A 641 -2.31 20.67 -1.38
N LEU A 642 -1.30 20.88 -0.54
CA LEU A 642 -0.91 22.19 -0.03
C LEU A 642 0.14 22.81 -0.94
N SER A 643 -0.10 24.03 -1.44
CA SER A 643 0.95 24.89 -2.00
C SER A 643 1.78 25.42 -0.84
N VAL A 644 3.02 24.95 -0.71
CA VAL A 644 3.91 25.26 0.41
C VAL A 644 4.18 26.76 0.48
N PRO A 645 3.72 27.46 1.52
CA PRO A 645 3.83 28.94 1.55
C PRO A 645 5.25 29.43 1.86
N ASP A 646 6.02 28.70 2.66
CA ASP A 646 7.36 29.09 3.10
C ASP A 646 8.41 28.86 2.00
N PRO A 647 9.11 29.92 1.51
CA PRO A 647 10.09 29.81 0.42
C PRO A 647 11.29 28.92 0.77
N TYR A 648 11.76 28.95 2.02
CA TYR A 648 12.89 28.14 2.47
C TYR A 648 12.51 26.66 2.44
N LEU A 649 11.34 26.29 2.96
CA LEU A 649 10.88 24.92 2.98
C LEU A 649 10.55 24.41 1.56
N ARG A 650 10.04 25.27 0.66
CA ARG A 650 9.90 24.91 -0.76
C ARG A 650 11.23 24.47 -1.37
N GLN A 651 12.28 25.28 -1.19
CA GLN A 651 13.61 24.96 -1.71
C GLN A 651 14.16 23.70 -1.08
N THR A 652 13.97 23.52 0.21
CA THR A 652 14.44 22.35 0.96
C THR A 652 13.75 21.07 0.50
N ILE A 653 12.42 21.08 0.35
CA ILE A 653 11.66 19.94 -0.18
C ILE A 653 12.15 19.59 -1.59
N LEU A 654 12.36 20.60 -2.44
CA LEU A 654 12.87 20.38 -3.79
C LEU A 654 14.25 19.74 -3.80
N GLN A 655 15.22 20.29 -3.04
CA GLN A 655 16.62 19.85 -3.11
C GLN A 655 16.87 18.57 -2.30
N ASN A 656 16.42 18.53 -1.05
CA ASN A 656 16.78 17.48 -0.10
C ASN A 656 15.78 16.29 -0.07
N MET A 657 14.64 16.41 -0.75
CA MET A 657 13.67 15.32 -0.85
C MET A 657 13.44 14.92 -2.31
N LEU A 658 12.84 15.80 -3.13
CA LEU A 658 12.45 15.44 -4.50
C LEU A 658 13.66 15.11 -5.37
N LYS A 659 14.67 15.99 -5.43
CA LYS A 659 15.86 15.78 -6.27
C LYS A 659 16.71 14.61 -5.83
N ILE A 660 16.85 14.37 -4.52
CA ILE A 660 17.58 13.19 -4.01
C ILE A 660 16.98 11.90 -4.55
N HIS A 661 15.64 11.79 -4.57
CA HIS A 661 14.99 10.63 -5.17
C HIS A 661 15.19 10.57 -6.70
N LEU A 662 15.12 11.70 -7.40
CA LEU A 662 15.31 11.73 -8.86
C LEU A 662 16.74 11.40 -9.29
N HIS A 663 17.73 11.62 -8.40
CA HIS A 663 19.12 11.29 -8.63
C HIS A 663 19.53 9.91 -8.09
N ASP A 664 18.62 9.14 -7.50
CA ASP A 664 18.91 7.77 -7.06
C ASP A 664 19.37 6.92 -8.26
N ASN A 665 20.58 6.39 -8.17
CA ASN A 665 21.19 5.52 -9.20
C ASN A 665 21.55 4.13 -8.65
N VAL A 666 21.08 3.81 -7.44
CA VAL A 666 21.26 2.49 -6.79
C VAL A 666 19.98 1.68 -6.85
N LYS A 667 18.87 2.27 -6.38
CA LYS A 667 17.56 1.60 -6.31
C LYS A 667 16.62 2.00 -7.44
N ALA A 668 16.86 3.09 -8.14
CA ALA A 668 15.99 3.54 -9.21
C ALA A 668 15.95 2.57 -10.41
N ARG A 669 14.76 2.41 -10.94
CA ARG A 669 14.46 1.69 -12.20
C ARG A 669 13.82 2.68 -13.16
N ARG A 670 14.39 2.81 -14.37
CA ARG A 670 13.84 3.66 -15.43
C ARG A 670 12.76 2.90 -16.20
N LEU A 671 11.60 3.52 -16.35
CA LEU A 671 10.53 3.03 -17.21
C LEU A 671 10.89 3.24 -18.70
N LEU A 672 10.76 2.20 -19.51
CA LEU A 672 10.97 2.26 -20.95
C LEU A 672 9.64 2.38 -21.71
N SER A 673 9.70 2.71 -23.00
CA SER A 673 8.51 2.90 -23.83
C SER A 673 7.67 1.64 -24.06
N ASP A 674 8.24 0.45 -23.88
CA ASP A 674 7.51 -0.83 -23.90
C ASP A 674 6.85 -1.18 -22.55
N GLY A 675 7.03 -0.32 -21.52
CA GLY A 675 6.53 -0.49 -20.17
C GLY A 675 7.40 -1.37 -19.28
N THR A 676 8.54 -1.87 -19.75
CA THR A 676 9.52 -2.57 -18.92
C THR A 676 10.36 -1.58 -18.09
N TYR A 677 11.04 -2.08 -17.08
CA TYR A 677 11.88 -1.28 -16.21
C TYR A 677 13.32 -1.79 -16.25
N GLN A 678 14.27 -0.85 -16.28
CA GLN A 678 15.70 -1.14 -16.28
C GLN A 678 16.40 -0.41 -15.14
N ARG A 679 17.38 -1.03 -14.50
CA ARG A 679 18.24 -0.36 -13.50
C ARG A 679 18.88 0.89 -14.10
N VAL A 680 18.88 1.97 -13.32
CA VAL A 680 19.65 3.17 -13.68
C VAL A 680 21.13 2.85 -13.44
N PRO A 681 21.98 2.84 -14.47
CA PRO A 681 23.40 2.53 -14.29
C PRO A 681 24.12 3.72 -13.64
N VAL A 682 25.03 3.41 -12.72
CA VAL A 682 26.00 4.41 -12.21
C VAL A 682 27.03 4.68 -13.30
N LYS A 683 27.14 5.91 -13.76
CA LYS A 683 28.14 6.30 -14.76
C LYS A 683 29.49 6.51 -14.10
N LYS A 684 30.59 6.33 -14.88
CA LYS A 684 31.94 6.55 -14.39
C LYS A 684 32.11 8.02 -13.92
N GLY A 685 32.50 8.20 -12.65
CA GLY A 685 32.67 9.53 -12.03
C GLY A 685 31.38 10.15 -11.47
N GLU A 686 30.24 9.47 -11.56
CA GLU A 686 28.99 9.90 -10.95
C GLU A 686 28.95 9.49 -9.47
N GLU A 687 28.41 10.36 -8.63
CA GLU A 687 28.17 10.05 -7.22
C GLU A 687 27.17 8.91 -7.08
N VAL A 688 27.45 7.95 -6.20
CA VAL A 688 26.56 6.81 -5.91
C VAL A 688 25.53 7.25 -4.89
N ILE A 689 24.30 7.41 -5.32
CA ILE A 689 23.19 7.90 -4.47
C ILE A 689 22.14 6.81 -4.30
N ASN A 690 22.03 6.29 -3.06
CA ASN A 690 20.85 5.59 -2.58
C ASN A 690 20.03 6.60 -1.77
N SER A 691 18.90 7.03 -2.31
CA SER A 691 18.11 8.12 -1.73
C SER A 691 17.67 7.85 -0.29
N GLN A 692 17.28 6.61 0.04
CA GLN A 692 16.83 6.25 1.38
C GLN A 692 17.98 6.24 2.40
N ILE A 693 19.15 5.77 2.01
CA ILE A 693 20.36 5.82 2.86
C ILE A 693 20.81 7.27 3.05
N TRP A 694 20.81 8.06 1.98
CA TRP A 694 21.15 9.48 2.07
C TRP A 694 20.22 10.22 3.04
N LEU A 695 18.91 9.97 2.98
CA LEU A 695 17.92 10.58 3.86
C LEU A 695 18.09 10.14 5.33
N ILE A 696 18.47 8.87 5.59
CA ILE A 696 18.81 8.41 6.95
C ILE A 696 20.01 9.18 7.50
N GLN A 697 21.06 9.36 6.68
CA GLN A 697 22.30 10.01 7.09
C GLN A 697 22.13 11.52 7.31
N ASN A 698 21.29 12.16 6.53
CA ASN A 698 21.06 13.60 6.52
C ASN A 698 19.71 14.01 7.15
N ARG A 699 19.12 13.15 8.01
CA ARG A 699 17.80 13.41 8.63
C ARG A 699 17.82 14.68 9.48
N GLY A 700 16.75 15.47 9.39
CA GLY A 700 16.55 16.69 10.16
C GLY A 700 17.07 17.97 9.51
N ILE A 701 18.00 17.90 8.54
CA ILE A 701 18.61 19.08 7.90
C ILE A 701 17.58 20.03 7.25
N TRP A 702 16.43 19.50 6.85
CA TRP A 702 15.40 20.29 6.16
C TRP A 702 14.68 21.31 7.05
N ASN A 703 14.83 21.25 8.37
CA ASN A 703 14.29 22.22 9.32
C ASN A 703 15.36 23.18 9.89
N GLU A 704 16.64 23.02 9.50
CA GLU A 704 17.75 23.84 9.94
C GLU A 704 17.85 25.09 9.06
N ARG A 705 17.29 26.20 9.53
CA ARG A 705 17.41 27.49 8.81
C ARG A 705 18.79 28.08 8.99
N PRO A 706 19.41 28.66 7.93
CA PRO A 706 20.61 29.45 8.11
C PRO A 706 20.35 30.57 9.11
N LYS A 707 21.32 30.81 9.97
CA LYS A 707 21.27 31.91 10.95
C LYS A 707 21.33 33.28 10.28
#